data_7f009f9faf475df28ec8991de381adf1
#
_entry.id   7f009f9faf475df28ec8991de381adf1
#
_cell.length_a   1.000
_cell.length_b   1.000
_cell.length_c   1.000
_cell.angle_alpha   90.00
_cell.angle_beta   90.00
_cell.angle_gamma   90.00
#
_symmetry.space_group_name_H-M   'P 1'
#
loop_
_entity.id
_entity.type
_entity.pdbx_description
1 polymer ?
#
loop_
_entity_poly.entity_id
_entity_poly.type
_entity_poly.pdbx_seq_one_letter_code
_entity_poly.pdbx_strand_id
1 'polypeptide(L)'
;MSVPFRLAAVAAACSLASVVAHAQTEAPQRELGTVTITGGQPTSLPTQIPTTIEGVTAEQIQRSINATDSQDALKYLPSLLVRKRYIGDYNHAVLSTRASGTGNPARSMVYADGILLSNYLGNGPTNAPRWMLVAPEEIDRVDVLYGPFSAAYPGNSVGAVVDYVTRMPKTFEAHGKVSFQHQPYRLYNTDDTYNGYQIGASAGNKAGDWSWFFSLTHTRSEGQPLTFATRTLAQGTVGNAGTPVTGAVLDLDRTNQPWYLLGTGTEYTTTQNVFKLKLAYDISSTLKAQYTLGLWNNRADGKAATYLRDAAGNPVYSGTVNIAGRSFNLNGATPLFGQTREDITHVMHGFTLKTRTQGTWDWAASVSQYDYATDELRRNTTVLPGAFNGGAGTIVDGDGTGWTTLDLRGTWRPQGIGGQHIVDMGVQRDHYTLRTRDNATSNWITGAPGALTAAFGGDSTLTSLWAQDTWRLAKDWKAVLGGRFENWQTDKGYRSNGTASVAYAERSENHFSPKAALSWQAAPQWVLKASTGRAIRVPTVAELYQGGVNNLGQTTNNDPNLRPEKSWTTELTAERDLGNGLLRFTGFHERTQDALYSQTHVLTNVTNIQNVDRIHTQGLEVAYQASDVFTRGIDLLGSVTWADSKVKRNDQFPASVGKRQIRVPEWRASGAVTWRPDDRWSYTLGARYSGEQFSTLDNTDINGFAYTAASRYFTTDVRVTYRVSPKSTLAFGIDNLNNDQYWAFHPYPQRTFHLEFKTSL
;
A
#
# COMPACT_ATOMS: atom_id res chain seq x y z
N MET A 1 29.60 -19.66 2.16
CA MET A 1 29.54 -19.63 3.64
C MET A 1 28.18 -19.05 4.08
N SER A 2 27.08 -19.82 3.98
CA SER A 2 25.73 -19.32 4.23
C SER A 2 24.82 -20.27 5.02
N VAL A 3 25.39 -21.23 5.75
CA VAL A 3 24.61 -22.25 6.48
C VAL A 3 24.38 -21.95 7.97
N PRO A 4 25.20 -21.21 8.73
CA PRO A 4 24.98 -21.08 10.17
C PRO A 4 23.85 -20.12 10.58
N PHE A 5 23.43 -19.19 9.71
CA PHE A 5 22.40 -18.21 10.07
C PHE A 5 20.95 -18.76 9.99
N ARG A 6 20.73 -19.80 9.18
CA ARG A 6 19.39 -20.41 9.02
C ARG A 6 18.93 -21.21 10.25
N LEU A 7 19.85 -21.78 10.99
CA LEU A 7 19.55 -22.56 12.20
C LEU A 7 19.43 -21.70 13.48
N ALA A 8 20.14 -20.58 13.54
CA ALA A 8 20.10 -19.71 14.71
C ALA A 8 18.79 -18.94 14.87
N ALA A 9 18.14 -18.56 13.78
CA ALA A 9 16.84 -17.86 13.81
C ALA A 9 15.69 -18.79 14.25
N VAL A 10 15.73 -20.05 13.88
CA VAL A 10 14.75 -21.08 14.31
C VAL A 10 14.99 -21.47 15.77
N ALA A 11 16.26 -21.57 16.21
CA ALA A 11 16.61 -21.89 17.59
C ALA A 11 16.27 -20.75 18.56
N ALA A 12 16.39 -19.48 18.14
CA ALA A 12 15.97 -18.33 18.95
C ALA A 12 14.45 -18.25 19.15
N ALA A 13 13.68 -18.65 18.13
CA ALA A 13 12.22 -18.72 18.26
C ALA A 13 11.76 -19.88 19.16
N CYS A 14 12.48 -21.00 19.18
CA CYS A 14 12.15 -22.13 20.03
C CYS A 14 12.62 -21.96 21.49
N SER A 15 13.73 -21.24 21.74
CA SER A 15 14.23 -20.99 23.10
C SER A 15 13.41 -19.94 23.87
N LEU A 16 12.69 -19.05 23.20
CA LEU A 16 11.74 -18.12 23.83
C LEU A 16 10.46 -18.80 24.34
N ALA A 17 10.13 -19.99 23.83
CA ALA A 17 8.93 -20.73 24.23
C ALA A 17 9.09 -21.51 25.57
N SER A 18 10.31 -21.65 26.11
CA SER A 18 10.58 -22.52 27.27
C SER A 18 10.70 -21.80 28.63
N VAL A 19 10.54 -20.47 28.69
CA VAL A 19 10.80 -19.69 29.93
C VAL A 19 9.53 -19.23 30.65
N VAL A 20 8.32 -19.50 30.13
CA VAL A 20 7.08 -19.02 30.78
C VAL A 20 6.28 -20.18 31.39
N ALA A 21 6.70 -20.63 32.54
CA ALA A 21 5.85 -21.39 33.47
C ALA A 21 6.00 -20.77 34.86
N HIS A 22 4.99 -20.06 35.32
CA HIS A 22 4.43 -19.97 36.70
C HIS A 22 3.80 -18.60 36.95
N ALA A 23 2.49 -18.54 36.78
CA ALA A 23 1.57 -17.82 37.65
C ALA A 23 0.12 -18.22 37.27
N GLN A 24 -0.47 -19.09 38.05
CA GLN A 24 -1.87 -19.41 37.92
C GLN A 24 -2.69 -18.30 38.59
N THR A 25 -3.31 -17.47 37.77
CA THR A 25 -4.52 -16.72 38.12
C THR A 25 -5.60 -17.16 37.14
N GLU A 26 -6.82 -17.41 37.61
CA GLU A 26 -7.94 -17.82 36.76
C GLU A 26 -8.05 -16.85 35.55
N ALA A 27 -7.82 -17.39 34.36
CA ALA A 27 -7.89 -16.62 33.13
C ALA A 27 -9.36 -16.23 32.87
N PRO A 28 -9.63 -14.97 32.51
CA PRO A 28 -10.99 -14.56 32.13
C PRO A 28 -11.47 -15.39 30.94
N GLN A 29 -12.71 -15.91 31.00
CA GLN A 29 -13.33 -16.62 29.88
C GLN A 29 -13.38 -15.69 28.66
N ARG A 30 -12.61 -16.02 27.62
CA ARG A 30 -12.65 -15.31 26.34
C ARG A 30 -13.68 -15.95 25.42
N GLU A 31 -14.47 -15.12 24.74
CA GLU A 31 -15.36 -15.60 23.67
C GLU A 31 -14.54 -16.14 22.49
N LEU A 32 -14.97 -17.24 21.91
CA LEU A 32 -14.38 -17.89 20.75
C LEU A 32 -14.20 -16.91 19.58
N GLY A 33 -12.97 -16.75 19.13
CA GLY A 33 -12.65 -15.93 17.96
C GLY A 33 -12.58 -14.42 18.21
N THR A 34 -12.57 -14.00 19.48
CA THR A 34 -12.27 -12.61 19.84
C THR A 34 -10.78 -12.47 20.04
N VAL A 35 -10.10 -11.86 19.12
CA VAL A 35 -8.75 -11.33 19.37
C VAL A 35 -8.94 -10.12 20.28
N THR A 36 -8.57 -10.22 21.55
CA THR A 36 -8.52 -9.05 22.42
C THR A 36 -7.26 -8.27 22.03
N ILE A 37 -7.42 -7.33 21.11
CA ILE A 37 -6.41 -6.30 20.91
C ILE A 37 -6.35 -5.55 22.23
N THR A 38 -5.16 -5.38 22.77
CA THR A 38 -4.91 -4.61 23.99
C THR A 38 -5.55 -3.23 23.86
N GLY A 39 -6.68 -3.00 24.52
CA GLY A 39 -7.46 -1.78 24.39
C GLY A 39 -8.97 -1.92 24.57
N GLY A 40 -9.51 -3.14 24.56
CA GLY A 40 -10.91 -3.42 24.94
C GLY A 40 -12.02 -2.91 24.01
N GLN A 41 -11.68 -2.47 22.80
CA GLN A 41 -12.67 -2.04 21.81
C GLN A 41 -12.95 -3.14 20.76
N PRO A 42 -14.22 -3.34 20.35
CA PRO A 42 -14.53 -4.27 19.27
C PRO A 42 -13.89 -3.78 17.95
N THR A 43 -13.38 -4.72 17.15
CA THR A 43 -12.88 -4.43 15.79
C THR A 43 -14.00 -3.80 14.95
N SER A 44 -13.64 -2.92 14.03
CA SER A 44 -14.55 -2.33 13.06
C SER A 44 -14.93 -3.30 11.93
N LEU A 45 -14.20 -4.42 11.79
CA LEU A 45 -14.50 -5.44 10.78
C LEU A 45 -15.86 -6.07 11.05
N PRO A 46 -16.65 -6.34 10.00
CA PRO A 46 -17.96 -6.94 10.20
C PRO A 46 -17.78 -8.34 10.78
N THR A 47 -18.45 -8.58 11.87
CA THR A 47 -18.50 -9.83 12.62
C THR A 47 -17.16 -10.46 13.03
N GLN A 48 -17.19 -11.13 14.13
CA GLN A 48 -16.08 -11.90 14.70
C GLN A 48 -15.83 -13.18 13.89
N ILE A 49 -15.18 -13.04 12.74
CA ILE A 49 -14.82 -14.18 11.90
C ILE A 49 -13.66 -14.92 12.55
N PRO A 50 -13.71 -16.25 12.66
CA PRO A 50 -12.64 -17.04 13.21
C PRO A 50 -11.48 -17.21 12.19
N THR A 51 -10.80 -16.14 11.88
CA THR A 51 -9.64 -16.07 11.00
C THR A 51 -8.53 -15.22 11.63
N THR A 52 -7.44 -15.03 10.91
CA THR A 52 -6.33 -14.18 11.34
C THR A 52 -6.73 -12.71 11.23
N ILE A 53 -6.81 -12.02 12.36
CA ILE A 53 -7.01 -10.58 12.47
C ILE A 53 -5.89 -10.01 13.31
N GLU A 54 -5.28 -8.91 12.84
CA GLU A 54 -4.28 -8.13 13.54
C GLU A 54 -4.77 -6.71 13.75
N GLY A 55 -4.14 -6.00 14.68
CA GLY A 55 -4.44 -4.60 14.87
C GLY A 55 -3.32 -3.86 15.57
N VAL A 56 -3.36 -2.53 15.43
CA VAL A 56 -2.47 -1.61 16.12
C VAL A 56 -3.27 -0.41 16.61
N THR A 57 -3.05 -0.01 17.87
CA THR A 57 -3.75 1.12 18.49
C THR A 57 -2.98 2.43 18.28
N ALA A 58 -3.68 3.57 18.45
CA ALA A 58 -3.06 4.90 18.44
C ALA A 58 -1.86 5.00 19.39
N GLU A 59 -1.98 4.42 20.59
CA GLU A 59 -0.92 4.44 21.59
C GLU A 59 0.31 3.66 21.14
N GLN A 60 0.13 2.47 20.56
CA GLN A 60 1.22 1.68 20.00
C GLN A 60 1.92 2.42 18.84
N ILE A 61 1.15 3.02 17.92
CA ILE A 61 1.69 3.82 16.82
C ILE A 61 2.53 4.97 17.37
N GLN A 62 2.00 5.72 18.33
CA GLN A 62 2.69 6.87 18.90
C GLN A 62 3.99 6.50 19.59
N ARG A 63 4.05 5.34 20.26
CA ARG A 63 5.23 4.87 21.00
C ARG A 63 6.29 4.25 20.11
N SER A 64 5.89 3.50 19.08
CA SER A 64 6.80 2.60 18.38
C SER A 64 7.14 3.00 16.94
N ILE A 65 6.43 3.96 16.34
CA ILE A 65 6.55 4.26 14.91
C ILE A 65 6.85 5.74 14.67
N ASN A 66 7.84 6.04 13.84
CA ASN A 66 8.10 7.38 13.32
C ASN A 66 7.11 7.67 12.17
N ALA A 67 5.82 7.84 12.52
CA ALA A 67 4.76 7.95 11.54
C ALA A 67 4.68 9.36 10.94
N THR A 68 4.78 9.43 9.61
CA THR A 68 4.52 10.64 8.82
C THR A 68 3.23 10.53 8.02
N ASP A 69 2.86 9.31 7.62
CA ASP A 69 1.65 8.99 6.86
C ASP A 69 0.93 7.81 7.51
N SER A 70 -0.36 7.59 7.19
CA SER A 70 -1.16 6.53 7.82
C SER A 70 -0.65 5.12 7.56
N GLN A 71 -0.10 4.85 6.37
CA GLN A 71 0.45 3.54 6.04
C GLN A 71 1.64 3.13 6.93
N ASP A 72 2.32 4.08 7.58
CA ASP A 72 3.40 3.78 8.53
C ASP A 72 2.89 2.97 9.73
N ALA A 73 1.59 3.08 10.07
CA ALA A 73 0.95 2.29 11.12
C ALA A 73 1.05 0.77 10.89
N LEU A 74 1.22 0.35 9.63
CA LEU A 74 1.31 -1.07 9.23
C LEU A 74 2.74 -1.64 9.35
N LYS A 75 3.73 -0.81 9.72
CA LYS A 75 5.18 -1.07 9.59
C LYS A 75 5.66 -2.38 10.21
N TYR A 76 5.09 -2.77 11.36
CA TYR A 76 5.49 -3.98 12.09
C TYR A 76 4.40 -5.06 12.13
N LEU A 77 3.27 -4.87 11.45
CA LEU A 77 2.23 -5.89 11.36
C LEU A 77 2.73 -7.09 10.53
N PRO A 78 2.34 -8.32 10.90
CA PRO A 78 2.81 -9.53 10.23
C PRO A 78 2.56 -9.51 8.73
N SER A 79 3.55 -9.93 7.95
CA SER A 79 3.46 -10.11 6.49
C SER A 79 2.98 -8.92 5.68
N LEU A 80 2.89 -7.72 6.26
CA LEU A 80 2.59 -6.50 5.53
C LEU A 80 3.87 -5.74 5.20
N LEU A 81 3.88 -5.14 4.02
CA LEU A 81 4.92 -4.22 3.58
C LEU A 81 4.29 -3.15 2.72
N VAL A 82 4.52 -1.89 3.07
CA VAL A 82 4.13 -0.75 2.23
C VAL A 82 5.37 -0.19 1.54
N ARG A 83 5.29 -0.06 0.21
CA ARG A 83 6.38 0.46 -0.63
C ARG A 83 6.36 1.98 -0.65
N LYS A 84 6.75 2.62 0.45
CA LYS A 84 6.91 4.08 0.56
C LYS A 84 8.34 4.47 0.17
N ARG A 85 8.52 5.35 -0.82
CA ARG A 85 9.81 5.73 -1.39
C ARG A 85 10.44 6.96 -0.74
N TYR A 86 9.64 7.87 -0.21
CA TYR A 86 10.05 9.09 0.50
C TYR A 86 8.88 9.59 1.36
N ILE A 87 9.11 10.58 2.19
CA ILE A 87 8.08 11.18 3.05
C ILE A 87 7.12 11.98 2.16
N GLY A 88 5.80 11.70 2.29
CA GLY A 88 4.79 12.29 1.42
C GLY A 88 4.66 11.62 0.05
N ASP A 89 5.12 10.36 -0.10
CA ASP A 89 4.95 9.55 -1.32
C ASP A 89 3.46 9.23 -1.54
N TYR A 90 2.81 10.04 -2.36
CA TYR A 90 1.36 10.02 -2.55
C TYR A 90 0.89 8.98 -3.58
N ASN A 91 1.78 8.43 -4.41
CA ASN A 91 1.38 7.61 -5.54
C ASN A 91 2.11 6.27 -5.71
N HIS A 92 3.03 5.88 -4.80
CA HIS A 92 3.75 4.61 -4.91
C HIS A 92 3.77 3.78 -3.62
N ALA A 93 3.06 4.19 -2.58
CA ALA A 93 2.97 3.48 -1.32
C ALA A 93 2.04 2.25 -1.43
N VAL A 94 2.45 1.27 -2.23
CA VAL A 94 1.69 0.05 -2.52
C VAL A 94 1.78 -0.94 -1.36
N LEU A 95 0.63 -1.46 -0.93
CA LEU A 95 0.52 -2.51 0.08
C LEU A 95 0.80 -3.89 -0.52
N SER A 96 1.73 -4.61 0.09
CA SER A 96 2.05 -6.02 -0.17
C SER A 96 1.62 -6.88 1.01
N THR A 97 1.19 -8.11 0.72
CA THR A 97 0.77 -9.11 1.70
C THR A 97 1.57 -10.41 1.56
N ARG A 98 1.11 -11.51 2.17
CA ARG A 98 1.76 -12.85 2.13
C ARG A 98 1.99 -13.36 0.71
N ALA A 99 1.01 -13.19 -0.18
CA ALA A 99 0.99 -13.75 -1.53
C ALA A 99 0.88 -12.68 -2.63
N SER A 100 1.07 -11.40 -2.31
CA SER A 100 1.11 -10.32 -3.28
C SER A 100 2.36 -9.48 -3.13
N GLY A 101 3.04 -9.20 -4.23
CA GLY A 101 4.20 -8.31 -4.26
C GLY A 101 3.81 -6.83 -4.28
N THR A 102 4.79 -5.95 -4.05
CA THR A 102 4.62 -4.49 -4.04
C THR A 102 4.31 -3.87 -5.41
N GLY A 103 3.88 -4.66 -6.38
CA GLY A 103 3.47 -4.21 -7.71
C GLY A 103 1.98 -4.41 -8.01
N ASN A 104 1.21 -5.01 -7.08
CA ASN A 104 -0.18 -5.41 -7.30
C ASN A 104 -1.12 -4.80 -6.22
N PRO A 105 -1.38 -3.47 -6.24
CA PRO A 105 -2.24 -2.82 -5.25
C PRO A 105 -3.68 -3.34 -5.28
N ALA A 106 -4.18 -3.79 -6.42
CA ALA A 106 -5.56 -4.21 -6.59
C ALA A 106 -5.91 -5.58 -5.97
N ARG A 107 -5.00 -6.18 -5.19
CA ARG A 107 -5.25 -7.43 -4.44
C ARG A 107 -5.61 -7.23 -2.97
N SER A 108 -5.59 -6.00 -2.47
CA SER A 108 -5.91 -5.68 -1.07
C SER A 108 -6.80 -4.45 -1.00
N MET A 109 -7.62 -4.39 0.04
CA MET A 109 -8.54 -3.28 0.28
C MET A 109 -8.11 -2.46 1.47
N VAL A 110 -8.24 -1.14 1.36
CA VAL A 110 -7.99 -0.18 2.44
C VAL A 110 -9.23 0.69 2.61
N TYR A 111 -9.71 0.74 3.83
CA TYR A 111 -10.85 1.57 4.24
C TYR A 111 -10.47 2.54 5.35
N ALA A 112 -11.20 3.63 5.46
CA ALA A 112 -11.23 4.48 6.64
C ALA A 112 -12.68 4.75 7.03
N ASP A 113 -13.06 4.37 8.26
CA ASP A 113 -14.45 4.50 8.76
C ASP A 113 -15.52 3.91 7.79
N GLY A 114 -15.15 2.86 7.04
CA GLY A 114 -16.01 2.21 6.04
C GLY A 114 -15.99 2.85 4.64
N ILE A 115 -15.22 3.92 4.42
CA ILE A 115 -15.04 4.55 3.11
C ILE A 115 -13.82 3.94 2.41
N LEU A 116 -13.96 3.52 1.15
CA LEU A 116 -12.90 2.90 0.36
C LEU A 116 -11.81 3.91 -0.03
N LEU A 117 -10.58 3.65 0.41
CA LEU A 117 -9.37 4.42 0.04
C LEU A 117 -8.55 3.75 -1.06
N SER A 118 -8.76 2.45 -1.32
CA SER A 118 -8.07 1.73 -2.40
C SER A 118 -8.45 2.31 -3.76
N ASN A 119 -7.45 2.40 -4.64
CA ASN A 119 -7.61 2.91 -5.99
C ASN A 119 -7.60 1.75 -6.99
N TYR A 120 -8.78 1.28 -7.40
CA TYR A 120 -8.94 0.19 -8.38
C TYR A 120 -9.14 0.67 -9.83
N LEU A 121 -8.75 1.90 -10.13
CA LEU A 121 -8.69 2.41 -11.51
C LEU A 121 -7.56 1.77 -12.31
N GLY A 122 -6.51 1.35 -11.62
CA GLY A 122 -5.38 0.62 -12.17
C GLY A 122 -4.74 -0.34 -11.17
N ASN A 123 -3.76 -1.10 -11.64
CA ASN A 123 -2.96 -2.03 -10.82
C ASN A 123 -1.46 -1.72 -10.91
N GLY A 124 -1.11 -0.51 -11.27
CA GLY A 124 0.27 -0.03 -11.28
C GLY A 124 0.69 0.59 -9.95
N PRO A 125 1.98 0.88 -9.79
CA PRO A 125 2.48 1.54 -8.59
C PRO A 125 1.81 2.90 -8.30
N THR A 126 1.36 3.63 -9.33
CA THR A 126 0.66 4.91 -9.22
C THR A 126 -0.78 4.80 -8.70
N ASN A 127 -1.31 3.58 -8.59
CA ASN A 127 -2.64 3.29 -8.07
C ASN A 127 -2.62 2.87 -6.59
N ALA A 128 -1.70 3.40 -5.81
CA ALA A 128 -1.66 3.19 -4.36
C ALA A 128 -2.96 3.68 -3.68
N PRO A 129 -3.34 3.10 -2.53
CA PRO A 129 -4.43 3.62 -1.72
C PRO A 129 -4.22 5.09 -1.36
N ARG A 130 -5.30 5.82 -1.14
CA ARG A 130 -5.28 7.25 -0.81
C ARG A 130 -4.99 7.49 0.68
N TRP A 131 -3.81 7.02 1.12
CA TRP A 131 -3.33 7.04 2.51
C TRP A 131 -3.39 8.44 3.14
N MET A 132 -3.10 9.47 2.36
CA MET A 132 -3.05 10.87 2.82
C MET A 132 -4.39 11.37 3.39
N LEU A 133 -5.50 10.74 3.05
CA LEU A 133 -6.82 11.10 3.60
C LEU A 133 -7.00 10.67 5.06
N VAL A 134 -6.02 10.00 5.66
CA VAL A 134 -5.98 9.68 7.08
C VAL A 134 -4.65 10.16 7.65
N ALA A 135 -4.67 11.16 8.51
CA ALA A 135 -3.47 11.56 9.24
C ALA A 135 -3.17 10.57 10.37
N PRO A 136 -1.90 10.26 10.69
CA PRO A 136 -1.55 9.36 11.79
C PRO A 136 -2.17 9.75 13.13
N GLU A 137 -2.39 11.05 13.37
CA GLU A 137 -2.98 11.60 14.60
C GLU A 137 -4.47 11.36 14.73
N GLU A 138 -5.15 11.08 13.60
CA GLU A 138 -6.59 10.79 13.59
C GLU A 138 -6.88 9.32 13.90
N ILE A 139 -5.89 8.45 13.77
CA ILE A 139 -6.07 7.02 13.94
C ILE A 139 -6.37 6.73 15.41
N ASP A 140 -7.50 6.05 15.67
CA ASP A 140 -7.80 5.41 16.95
C ASP A 140 -7.20 4.00 16.99
N ARG A 141 -7.43 3.25 15.92
CA ARG A 141 -6.80 1.95 15.67
C ARG A 141 -6.82 1.59 14.18
N VAL A 142 -6.03 0.60 13.81
CA VAL A 142 -6.07 -0.04 12.50
C VAL A 142 -6.33 -1.52 12.71
N ASP A 143 -7.32 -2.07 12.00
CA ASP A 143 -7.63 -3.50 11.98
C ASP A 143 -7.24 -4.08 10.62
N VAL A 144 -6.67 -5.29 10.62
CA VAL A 144 -6.25 -5.99 9.39
C VAL A 144 -6.80 -7.41 9.39
N LEU A 145 -7.65 -7.71 8.41
CA LEU A 145 -8.14 -9.05 8.12
C LEU A 145 -7.29 -9.64 7.00
N TYR A 146 -6.64 -10.78 7.25
CA TYR A 146 -5.86 -11.49 6.24
C TYR A 146 -6.73 -12.49 5.49
N GLY A 147 -6.51 -12.56 4.16
CA GLY A 147 -7.18 -13.49 3.28
C GLY A 147 -8.65 -13.17 2.98
N PRO A 148 -9.25 -13.89 2.03
CA PRO A 148 -10.59 -13.60 1.53
C PRO A 148 -11.69 -14.34 2.31
N PHE A 149 -11.69 -14.30 3.63
CA PHE A 149 -12.54 -15.17 4.46
C PHE A 149 -13.88 -14.55 4.88
N SER A 150 -14.12 -13.28 4.60
CA SER A 150 -15.41 -12.62 4.82
C SER A 150 -16.20 -12.42 3.54
N ALA A 151 -17.48 -12.77 3.54
CA ALA A 151 -18.38 -12.46 2.44
C ALA A 151 -18.76 -10.97 2.35
N ALA A 152 -18.54 -10.19 3.41
CA ALA A 152 -18.87 -8.79 3.48
C ALA A 152 -17.96 -7.90 2.59
N TYR A 153 -16.77 -8.39 2.19
CA TYR A 153 -15.87 -7.64 1.34
C TYR A 153 -15.95 -8.10 -0.12
N PRO A 154 -15.98 -7.14 -1.08
CA PRO A 154 -16.11 -7.44 -2.50
C PRO A 154 -14.84 -8.03 -3.08
N GLY A 155 -14.88 -8.38 -4.36
CA GLY A 155 -13.72 -8.74 -5.17
C GLY A 155 -12.59 -7.72 -5.01
N ASN A 156 -11.34 -8.17 -5.23
CA ASN A 156 -10.09 -7.49 -4.91
C ASN A 156 -9.65 -7.56 -3.43
N SER A 157 -10.44 -8.20 -2.54
CA SER A 157 -10.06 -8.50 -1.15
C SER A 157 -9.31 -9.83 -1.00
N VAL A 158 -8.36 -10.11 -1.91
CA VAL A 158 -7.65 -11.39 -1.95
C VAL A 158 -6.59 -11.49 -0.84
N GLY A 159 -5.78 -10.45 -0.69
CA GLY A 159 -4.61 -10.46 0.20
C GLY A 159 -4.93 -10.04 1.62
N ALA A 160 -5.47 -8.85 1.78
CA ALA A 160 -5.88 -8.31 3.08
C ALA A 160 -6.94 -7.21 2.93
N VAL A 161 -7.69 -6.99 4.01
CA VAL A 161 -8.51 -5.80 4.23
C VAL A 161 -7.93 -5.03 5.40
N VAL A 162 -7.56 -3.78 5.17
CA VAL A 162 -7.05 -2.85 6.18
C VAL A 162 -8.13 -1.82 6.47
N ASP A 163 -8.52 -1.66 7.72
CA ASP A 163 -9.57 -0.74 8.13
C ASP A 163 -9.05 0.23 9.20
N TYR A 164 -8.97 1.51 8.82
CA TYR A 164 -8.64 2.59 9.73
C TYR A 164 -9.89 3.06 10.44
N VAL A 165 -9.89 2.96 11.75
CA VAL A 165 -10.90 3.58 12.60
C VAL A 165 -10.35 4.90 13.08
N THR A 166 -10.98 6.00 12.68
CA THR A 166 -10.52 7.33 13.04
C THR A 166 -11.34 7.94 14.18
N ARG A 167 -10.74 8.85 14.91
CA ARG A 167 -11.35 9.48 16.10
C ARG A 167 -12.69 10.15 15.79
N MET A 168 -13.61 10.04 16.74
CA MET A 168 -14.80 10.88 16.84
C MET A 168 -14.95 11.30 18.31
N PRO A 169 -14.60 12.54 18.66
CA PRO A 169 -14.58 13.01 20.04
C PRO A 169 -15.95 12.89 20.75
N LYS A 170 -15.90 12.58 22.03
CA LYS A 170 -17.09 12.56 22.93
C LYS A 170 -17.19 13.82 23.80
N THR A 171 -16.09 14.53 23.93
CA THR A 171 -15.94 15.82 24.62
C THR A 171 -15.07 16.72 23.77
N PHE A 172 -14.98 18.00 24.08
CA PHE A 172 -14.07 18.88 23.37
C PHE A 172 -12.62 18.41 23.51
N GLU A 173 -11.97 18.24 22.39
CA GLU A 173 -10.53 17.99 22.28
C GLU A 173 -9.95 18.77 21.10
N ALA A 174 -8.70 19.22 21.24
CA ALA A 174 -7.94 19.80 20.16
C ALA A 174 -6.49 19.31 20.25
N HIS A 175 -5.89 19.07 19.08
CA HIS A 175 -4.54 18.53 18.97
C HIS A 175 -3.73 19.32 17.95
N GLY A 176 -2.45 19.50 18.24
CA GLY A 176 -1.48 20.07 17.32
C GLY A 176 -0.25 19.19 17.21
N LYS A 177 0.32 19.13 16.01
CA LYS A 177 1.57 18.42 15.70
C LYS A 177 2.47 19.28 14.85
N VAL A 178 3.77 19.26 15.15
CA VAL A 178 4.83 19.71 14.24
C VAL A 178 5.89 18.62 14.19
N SER A 179 6.32 18.25 13.00
CA SER A 179 7.43 17.31 12.84
C SER A 179 8.38 17.76 11.73
N PHE A 180 9.65 17.39 11.90
CA PHE A 180 10.74 17.64 10.96
C PHE A 180 11.45 16.35 10.64
N GLN A 181 11.88 16.21 9.39
CA GLN A 181 12.64 15.07 8.89
C GLN A 181 13.90 15.56 8.20
N HIS A 182 14.99 14.82 8.38
CA HIS A 182 16.30 15.13 7.83
C HIS A 182 16.96 13.84 7.35
N GLN A 183 17.24 13.75 6.04
CA GLN A 183 17.83 12.58 5.40
C GLN A 183 19.12 12.93 4.67
N PRO A 184 20.31 12.72 5.25
CA PRO A 184 21.55 12.67 4.48
C PRO A 184 21.50 11.49 3.51
N TYR A 185 21.85 11.71 2.27
CA TYR A 185 21.74 10.72 1.21
C TYR A 185 22.96 10.69 0.33
N ARG A 186 23.50 9.49 0.10
CA ARG A 186 24.66 9.30 -0.78
C ARG A 186 24.48 8.06 -1.62
N LEU A 187 24.40 8.25 -2.94
CA LEU A 187 24.32 7.14 -3.89
C LEU A 187 24.82 7.61 -5.25
N TYR A 188 25.71 6.84 -5.87
CA TYR A 188 26.44 7.20 -7.10
C TYR A 188 27.14 8.55 -6.93
N ASN A 189 26.94 9.51 -7.86
CA ASN A 189 27.50 10.86 -7.77
C ASN A 189 26.53 11.86 -7.09
N THR A 190 25.51 11.38 -6.43
CA THR A 190 24.64 12.21 -5.58
C THR A 190 25.16 12.16 -4.14
N ASP A 191 25.42 13.34 -3.56
CA ASP A 191 25.74 13.52 -2.12
C ASP A 191 25.00 14.78 -1.68
N ASP A 192 23.83 14.61 -1.07
CA ASP A 192 22.91 15.70 -0.76
C ASP A 192 22.07 15.37 0.48
N THR A 193 21.23 16.31 0.88
CA THR A 193 20.35 16.18 2.05
C THR A 193 18.93 16.55 1.69
N TYR A 194 17.99 15.64 2.02
CA TYR A 194 16.56 15.80 1.74
C TYR A 194 15.80 16.03 3.03
N ASN A 195 15.03 17.11 3.07
CA ASN A 195 14.33 17.56 4.27
C ASN A 195 12.82 17.55 4.08
N GLY A 196 12.11 17.42 5.17
CA GLY A 196 10.67 17.54 5.19
C GLY A 196 10.16 18.12 6.49
N TYR A 197 8.94 18.65 6.46
CA TYR A 197 8.21 18.98 7.66
C TYR A 197 6.71 18.74 7.48
N GLN A 198 6.04 18.52 8.60
CA GLN A 198 4.59 18.36 8.63
C GLN A 198 4.02 19.17 9.80
N ILE A 199 2.93 19.88 9.53
CA ILE A 199 2.14 20.61 10.54
C ILE A 199 0.73 20.06 10.49
N GLY A 200 0.22 19.59 11.62
CA GLY A 200 -1.13 19.08 11.75
C GLY A 200 -1.90 19.75 12.87
N ALA A 201 -3.17 19.97 12.67
CA ALA A 201 -4.09 20.45 13.69
C ALA A 201 -5.43 19.73 13.55
N SER A 202 -6.03 19.37 14.67
CA SER A 202 -7.39 18.81 14.68
C SER A 202 -8.16 19.28 15.90
N ALA A 203 -9.47 19.36 15.78
CA ALA A 203 -10.37 19.58 16.90
C ALA A 203 -11.70 18.88 16.69
N GLY A 204 -12.39 18.60 17.80
CA GLY A 204 -13.69 17.99 17.75
C GLY A 204 -14.42 18.07 19.07
N ASN A 205 -15.73 17.81 19.03
CA ASN A 205 -16.59 17.81 20.20
C ASN A 205 -17.86 17.02 19.94
N LYS A 206 -18.53 16.67 21.04
CA LYS A 206 -19.94 16.26 21.03
C LYS A 206 -20.75 17.25 21.87
N ALA A 207 -21.80 17.82 21.25
CA ALA A 207 -22.74 18.73 21.92
C ALA A 207 -24.17 18.24 21.64
N GLY A 208 -24.85 17.72 22.66
CA GLY A 208 -26.14 17.06 22.52
C GLY A 208 -26.01 15.84 21.59
N ASP A 209 -26.85 15.81 20.55
CA ASP A 209 -26.89 14.72 19.56
C ASP A 209 -25.87 14.91 18.42
N TRP A 210 -25.22 16.09 18.34
CA TRP A 210 -24.23 16.39 17.32
C TRP A 210 -22.81 16.06 17.79
N SER A 211 -22.06 15.38 16.91
CA SER A 211 -20.60 15.22 17.03
C SER A 211 -19.94 15.77 15.79
N TRP A 212 -18.81 16.44 15.97
CA TRP A 212 -18.01 16.94 14.85
C TRP A 212 -16.52 16.74 15.11
N PHE A 213 -15.78 16.59 14.05
CA PHE A 213 -14.33 16.52 14.04
C PHE A 213 -13.83 17.16 12.76
N PHE A 214 -12.82 17.98 12.85
CA PHE A 214 -12.08 18.46 11.69
C PHE A 214 -10.58 18.29 11.88
N SER A 215 -9.86 18.15 10.77
CA SER A 215 -8.40 18.15 10.77
C SER A 215 -7.85 18.85 9.53
N LEU A 216 -6.65 19.39 9.70
CA LEU A 216 -5.82 20.01 8.68
C LEU A 216 -4.43 19.44 8.81
N THR A 217 -3.84 19.03 7.68
CA THR A 217 -2.44 18.60 7.62
C THR A 217 -1.76 19.29 6.45
N HIS A 218 -0.64 19.94 6.71
CA HIS A 218 0.26 20.49 5.72
C HIS A 218 1.57 19.71 5.75
N THR A 219 2.01 19.17 4.61
CA THR A 219 3.28 18.46 4.47
C THR A 219 4.07 19.08 3.33
N ARG A 220 5.34 19.40 3.58
CA ARG A 220 6.31 19.69 2.54
C ARG A 220 7.49 18.76 2.69
N SER A 221 7.92 18.17 1.59
CA SER A 221 9.04 17.23 1.58
C SER A 221 9.87 17.33 0.30
N GLU A 222 11.13 17.01 0.43
CA GLU A 222 12.07 16.79 -0.66
C GLU A 222 12.39 15.29 -0.67
N GLY A 223 12.20 14.64 -1.82
CA GLY A 223 12.50 13.22 -2.01
C GLY A 223 13.86 13.04 -2.68
N GLN A 224 14.61 12.03 -2.23
CA GLN A 224 15.84 11.61 -2.92
C GLN A 224 15.53 11.19 -4.37
N PRO A 225 16.56 11.12 -5.26
CA PRO A 225 16.40 10.64 -6.63
C PRO A 225 15.72 9.27 -6.67
N LEU A 226 14.63 9.15 -7.40
CA LEU A 226 13.89 7.89 -7.55
C LEU A 226 14.29 7.16 -8.85
N THR A 227 14.72 7.87 -9.87
CA THR A 227 15.13 7.31 -11.15
C THR A 227 16.49 7.81 -11.57
N PHE A 228 17.13 7.08 -12.48
CA PHE A 228 18.44 7.46 -13.04
C PHE A 228 18.42 7.35 -14.55
N ALA A 229 19.03 8.33 -15.20
CA ALA A 229 19.32 8.29 -16.63
C ALA A 229 20.40 7.25 -16.89
N THR A 230 20.17 6.29 -17.77
CA THR A 230 21.11 5.19 -18.03
C THR A 230 21.35 4.95 -19.51
N ARG A 231 22.52 4.36 -19.82
CA ARG A 231 22.87 3.79 -21.14
C ARG A 231 23.63 2.49 -20.96
N THR A 232 23.14 1.40 -21.55
CA THR A 232 23.91 0.14 -21.60
C THR A 232 25.12 0.30 -22.51
N LEU A 233 26.21 -0.44 -22.27
CA LEU A 233 27.39 -0.37 -23.15
C LEU A 233 27.06 -0.75 -24.60
N ALA A 234 26.09 -1.63 -24.80
CA ALA A 234 25.63 -2.04 -26.13
C ALA A 234 24.98 -0.91 -26.94
N GLN A 235 24.43 0.12 -26.27
CA GLN A 235 23.89 1.32 -26.93
C GLN A 235 24.97 2.33 -27.39
N GLY A 236 26.23 2.12 -26.98
CA GLY A 236 27.36 2.97 -27.34
C GLY A 236 28.17 2.39 -28.49
N THR A 237 28.56 3.24 -29.41
CA THR A 237 29.46 2.92 -30.54
C THR A 237 30.90 3.18 -30.15
N VAL A 238 31.79 2.21 -30.34
CA VAL A 238 33.24 2.41 -30.11
C VAL A 238 33.77 3.51 -31.03
N GLY A 239 34.51 4.43 -30.47
CA GLY A 239 35.09 5.57 -31.20
C GLY A 239 35.05 6.86 -30.38
N ASN A 240 35.63 7.93 -30.97
CA ASN A 240 35.79 9.20 -30.28
C ASN A 240 34.76 10.26 -30.70
N ALA A 241 33.68 9.87 -31.37
CA ALA A 241 32.66 10.84 -31.79
C ALA A 241 31.86 11.34 -30.56
N GLY A 242 31.42 12.60 -30.66
CA GLY A 242 30.65 13.27 -29.60
C GLY A 242 31.51 14.10 -28.64
N THR A 243 30.85 14.88 -27.79
CA THR A 243 31.49 15.71 -26.77
C THR A 243 32.11 14.82 -25.69
N PRO A 244 33.43 14.88 -25.43
CA PRO A 244 34.05 14.18 -24.33
C PRO A 244 33.46 14.66 -23.01
N VAL A 245 33.02 13.71 -22.16
CA VAL A 245 32.42 14.03 -20.86
C VAL A 245 33.00 13.16 -19.75
N THR A 246 32.96 13.70 -18.53
CA THR A 246 33.28 13.03 -17.28
C THR A 246 32.00 12.89 -16.42
N GLY A 247 32.06 12.18 -15.30
CA GLY A 247 30.98 12.09 -14.32
C GLY A 247 29.99 10.94 -14.54
N ALA A 248 30.10 10.18 -15.63
CA ALA A 248 29.32 8.95 -15.79
C ALA A 248 29.79 7.89 -14.77
N VAL A 249 28.86 7.19 -14.13
CA VAL A 249 29.14 6.11 -13.19
C VAL A 249 28.95 4.77 -13.89
N LEU A 250 30.01 3.99 -14.00
CA LEU A 250 29.94 2.61 -14.51
C LEU A 250 29.43 1.69 -13.39
N ASP A 251 28.38 0.94 -13.66
CA ASP A 251 27.77 0.00 -12.73
C ASP A 251 27.22 -1.22 -13.50
N LEU A 252 26.69 -2.20 -12.79
CA LEU A 252 25.99 -3.35 -13.34
C LEU A 252 24.48 -3.15 -13.21
N ASP A 253 23.74 -3.47 -14.26
CA ASP A 253 22.29 -3.49 -14.21
C ASP A 253 21.74 -4.71 -13.43
N ARG A 254 20.44 -4.83 -13.30
CA ARG A 254 19.78 -5.93 -12.60
C ARG A 254 20.06 -7.33 -13.18
N THR A 255 20.58 -7.40 -14.42
CA THR A 255 20.96 -8.65 -15.09
C THR A 255 22.49 -8.86 -15.12
N ASN A 256 23.24 -8.07 -14.34
CA ASN A 256 24.70 -8.02 -14.31
C ASN A 256 25.33 -7.60 -15.65
N GLN A 257 24.61 -6.83 -16.48
CA GLN A 257 25.19 -6.23 -17.68
C GLN A 257 25.73 -4.84 -17.34
N PRO A 258 26.93 -4.47 -17.87
CA PRO A 258 27.49 -3.16 -17.60
C PRO A 258 26.71 -2.05 -18.29
N TRP A 259 26.45 -0.98 -17.54
CA TRP A 259 25.82 0.23 -18.01
C TRP A 259 26.40 1.47 -17.34
N TYR A 260 26.12 2.63 -17.91
CA TYR A 260 26.44 3.92 -17.30
C TYR A 260 25.19 4.54 -16.69
N LEU A 261 25.32 5.05 -15.47
CA LEU A 261 24.38 6.00 -14.86
C LEU A 261 24.91 7.40 -15.17
N LEU A 262 24.06 8.23 -15.76
CA LEU A 262 24.43 9.52 -16.35
C LEU A 262 23.92 10.71 -15.54
N GLY A 263 23.01 10.46 -14.60
CA GLY A 263 22.42 11.47 -13.74
C GLY A 263 21.14 11.00 -13.08
N THR A 264 20.54 11.87 -12.27
CA THR A 264 19.31 11.64 -11.53
C THR A 264 18.08 12.05 -12.32
N GLY A 265 16.94 11.48 -11.96
CA GLY A 265 15.62 11.89 -12.40
C GLY A 265 14.61 11.73 -11.26
N THR A 266 13.48 12.40 -11.41
CA THR A 266 12.36 12.27 -10.47
C THR A 266 12.76 12.52 -9.00
N GLU A 267 13.43 13.66 -8.77
CA GLU A 267 13.61 14.22 -7.44
C GLU A 267 12.40 15.13 -7.15
N TYR A 268 11.49 14.66 -6.31
CA TYR A 268 10.26 15.40 -6.03
C TYR A 268 10.46 16.44 -4.91
N THR A 269 10.02 17.67 -5.18
CA THR A 269 9.62 18.60 -4.12
C THR A 269 8.10 18.58 -4.05
N THR A 270 7.56 18.08 -2.94
CA THR A 270 6.12 17.83 -2.78
C THR A 270 5.54 18.74 -1.72
N THR A 271 4.40 19.35 -2.00
CA THR A 271 3.61 20.12 -1.03
C THR A 271 2.19 19.58 -1.02
N GLN A 272 1.72 19.10 0.13
CA GLN A 272 0.39 18.52 0.28
C GLN A 272 -0.40 19.27 1.36
N ASN A 273 -1.69 19.48 1.10
CA ASN A 273 -2.65 19.99 2.06
C ASN A 273 -3.82 19.02 2.12
N VAL A 274 -4.16 18.57 3.30
CA VAL A 274 -5.31 17.70 3.53
C VAL A 274 -6.25 18.36 4.52
N PHE A 275 -7.50 18.46 4.15
CA PHE A 275 -8.59 18.85 5.02
C PHE A 275 -9.57 17.71 5.19
N LYS A 276 -10.01 17.45 6.40
CA LYS A 276 -11.09 16.50 6.69
C LYS A 276 -12.11 17.11 7.63
N LEU A 277 -13.39 16.86 7.34
CA LEU A 277 -14.52 17.18 8.19
C LEU A 277 -15.35 15.92 8.41
N LYS A 278 -15.68 15.60 9.65
CA LYS A 278 -16.65 14.57 10.02
C LYS A 278 -17.76 15.21 10.83
N LEU A 279 -18.99 14.95 10.43
CA LEU A 279 -20.20 15.37 11.15
C LEU A 279 -21.02 14.12 11.46
N ALA A 280 -21.48 13.97 12.66
CA ALA A 280 -22.38 12.88 13.03
C ALA A 280 -23.55 13.39 13.88
N TYR A 281 -24.70 12.78 13.67
CA TYR A 281 -25.93 13.11 14.36
C TYR A 281 -26.58 11.84 14.88
N ASP A 282 -26.80 11.79 16.18
CA ASP A 282 -27.53 10.71 16.84
C ASP A 282 -29.04 10.98 16.67
N ILE A 283 -29.67 10.44 15.59
CA ILE A 283 -31.10 10.62 15.29
C ILE A 283 -31.95 10.04 16.42
N SER A 284 -31.47 8.95 17.02
CA SER A 284 -32.01 8.35 18.22
C SER A 284 -30.91 7.67 19.02
N SER A 285 -31.20 7.08 20.17
CA SER A 285 -30.23 6.30 20.95
C SER A 285 -29.64 5.12 20.17
N THR A 286 -30.30 4.68 19.10
CA THR A 286 -29.93 3.50 18.30
C THR A 286 -29.69 3.77 16.83
N LEU A 287 -29.97 4.97 16.31
CA LEU A 287 -29.78 5.35 14.90
C LEU A 287 -28.87 6.55 14.77
N LYS A 288 -27.79 6.40 14.03
CA LYS A 288 -26.78 7.44 13.81
C LYS A 288 -26.55 7.69 12.33
N ALA A 289 -26.53 8.97 11.95
CA ALA A 289 -26.05 9.45 10.67
C ALA A 289 -24.64 10.01 10.81
N GLN A 290 -23.78 9.80 9.81
CA GLN A 290 -22.45 10.36 9.74
C GLN A 290 -22.12 10.80 8.31
N TYR A 291 -21.55 12.00 8.18
CA TYR A 291 -21.00 12.51 6.93
C TYR A 291 -19.50 12.76 7.11
N THR A 292 -18.71 12.45 6.07
CA THR A 292 -17.28 12.70 6.01
C THR A 292 -16.95 13.39 4.70
N LEU A 293 -16.21 14.49 4.78
CA LEU A 293 -15.61 15.21 3.66
C LEU A 293 -14.10 15.13 3.80
N GLY A 294 -13.40 14.75 2.73
CA GLY A 294 -11.96 14.82 2.58
C GLY A 294 -11.60 15.66 1.37
N LEU A 295 -10.66 16.59 1.55
CA LEU A 295 -10.07 17.37 0.47
C LEU A 295 -8.57 17.16 0.49
N TRP A 296 -7.99 16.79 -0.62
CA TRP A 296 -6.55 16.63 -0.77
C TRP A 296 -6.07 17.44 -1.97
N ASN A 297 -5.15 18.38 -1.68
CA ASN A 297 -4.45 19.15 -2.69
C ASN A 297 -2.97 18.77 -2.64
N ASN A 298 -2.37 18.47 -3.78
CA ASN A 298 -0.97 18.13 -3.90
C ASN A 298 -0.34 18.83 -5.09
N ARG A 299 0.82 19.41 -4.86
CA ARG A 299 1.72 19.88 -5.90
C ARG A 299 3.07 19.20 -5.76
N ALA A 300 3.56 18.60 -6.84
CA ALA A 300 4.84 17.93 -6.89
C ALA A 300 5.64 18.37 -8.11
N ASP A 301 6.80 19.00 -7.89
CA ASP A 301 7.76 19.34 -8.95
C ASP A 301 8.85 18.26 -8.96
N GLY A 302 8.96 17.50 -10.06
CA GLY A 302 9.97 16.47 -10.26
C GLY A 302 11.12 16.99 -11.11
N LYS A 303 12.35 16.89 -10.59
CA LYS A 303 13.57 17.41 -11.22
C LYS A 303 14.47 16.27 -11.69
N ALA A 304 15.31 16.58 -12.66
CA ALA A 304 16.41 15.73 -13.11
C ALA A 304 17.71 16.53 -13.17
N ALA A 305 18.83 15.89 -12.85
CA ALA A 305 20.16 16.47 -12.91
C ALA A 305 21.14 15.52 -13.59
N THR A 306 22.02 16.06 -14.45
CA THR A 306 23.07 15.29 -15.10
C THR A 306 24.33 15.23 -14.25
N TYR A 307 24.98 14.07 -14.18
CA TYR A 307 26.34 13.92 -13.66
C TYR A 307 27.41 14.35 -14.69
N LEU A 308 27.03 14.36 -15.99
CA LEU A 308 27.97 14.59 -17.09
C LEU A 308 28.45 16.02 -17.10
N ARG A 309 29.79 16.17 -17.27
CA ARG A 309 30.47 17.47 -17.40
C ARG A 309 31.35 17.45 -18.61
N ASP A 310 31.31 18.53 -19.44
CA ASP A 310 32.24 18.76 -20.53
C ASP A 310 33.62 19.17 -19.99
N ALA A 311 34.58 19.43 -20.91
CA ALA A 311 35.93 19.83 -20.55
C ALA A 311 36.01 21.20 -19.81
N ALA A 312 34.98 22.03 -19.92
CA ALA A 312 34.86 23.31 -19.23
C ALA A 312 34.12 23.18 -17.88
N GLY A 313 33.65 21.97 -17.52
CA GLY A 313 32.86 21.70 -16.30
C GLY A 313 31.35 21.97 -16.43
N ASN A 314 30.86 22.34 -17.62
CA ASN A 314 29.44 22.61 -17.82
C ASN A 314 28.63 21.32 -17.85
N PRO A 315 27.37 21.33 -17.32
CA PRO A 315 26.49 20.17 -17.34
C PRO A 315 26.01 19.84 -18.76
N VAL A 316 26.09 18.56 -19.15
CA VAL A 316 25.67 18.06 -20.46
C VAL A 316 24.42 17.20 -20.33
N TYR A 317 23.33 17.61 -20.98
CA TYR A 317 22.01 16.94 -20.89
C TYR A 317 21.56 16.24 -22.17
N SER A 318 22.11 16.62 -23.32
CA SER A 318 21.64 16.20 -24.63
C SER A 318 22.80 16.13 -25.66
N GLY A 319 22.49 15.67 -26.85
CA GLY A 319 23.47 15.53 -27.94
C GLY A 319 24.20 14.18 -27.90
N THR A 320 25.25 14.08 -28.71
CA THR A 320 26.12 12.91 -28.71
C THR A 320 27.31 13.18 -27.78
N VAL A 321 27.55 12.29 -26.84
CA VAL A 321 28.65 12.38 -25.87
C VAL A 321 29.61 11.21 -26.03
N ASN A 322 30.88 11.43 -25.66
CA ASN A 322 31.90 10.39 -25.59
C ASN A 322 32.22 10.07 -24.11
N ILE A 323 31.97 8.84 -23.73
CA ILE A 323 32.28 8.32 -22.39
C ILE A 323 33.30 7.20 -22.55
N ALA A 324 34.52 7.42 -22.10
CA ALA A 324 35.61 6.45 -22.10
C ALA A 324 35.82 5.74 -23.46
N GLY A 325 35.83 6.49 -24.57
CA GLY A 325 36.07 5.97 -25.93
C GLY A 325 34.84 5.31 -26.57
N ARG A 326 33.64 5.56 -26.02
CA ARG A 326 32.36 5.18 -26.63
C ARG A 326 31.45 6.36 -26.80
N SER A 327 30.81 6.43 -27.94
CA SER A 327 29.87 7.48 -28.32
C SER A 327 28.44 7.05 -27.99
N PHE A 328 27.70 7.88 -27.24
CA PHE A 328 26.32 7.67 -26.87
C PHE A 328 25.44 8.84 -27.31
N ASN A 329 24.32 8.56 -27.94
CA ASN A 329 23.29 9.57 -28.19
C ASN A 329 22.37 9.73 -26.98
N LEU A 330 22.32 10.94 -26.41
CA LEU A 330 21.43 11.25 -25.27
C LEU A 330 20.05 11.72 -25.73
N ASN A 331 19.87 12.06 -27.01
CA ASN A 331 18.59 12.48 -27.55
C ASN A 331 17.68 11.28 -27.77
N GLY A 332 16.37 11.49 -27.61
CA GLY A 332 15.33 10.50 -27.85
C GLY A 332 13.98 11.18 -28.01
N ALA A 333 12.95 10.41 -28.36
CA ALA A 333 11.56 10.90 -28.43
C ALA A 333 11.05 11.43 -27.08
N THR A 334 11.56 10.86 -26.00
CA THR A 334 11.38 11.37 -24.64
C THR A 334 12.74 11.84 -24.11
N PRO A 335 12.83 13.03 -23.51
CA PRO A 335 14.07 13.49 -22.89
C PRO A 335 14.60 12.51 -21.87
N LEU A 336 15.91 12.23 -21.89
CA LEU A 336 16.56 11.36 -20.92
C LEU A 336 16.53 11.97 -19.50
N PHE A 337 16.54 13.29 -19.43
CA PHE A 337 16.44 14.10 -18.23
C PHE A 337 15.11 14.85 -18.25
N GLY A 338 14.08 14.27 -17.66
CA GLY A 338 12.73 14.81 -17.63
C GLY A 338 12.46 15.72 -16.44
N GLN A 339 11.70 16.79 -16.69
CA GLN A 339 11.11 17.64 -15.67
C GLN A 339 9.61 17.38 -15.62
N THR A 340 9.03 17.36 -14.45
CA THR A 340 7.58 17.16 -14.28
C THR A 340 7.00 18.16 -13.29
N ARG A 341 5.73 18.45 -13.46
CA ARG A 341 4.90 19.14 -12.46
C ARG A 341 3.56 18.46 -12.37
N GLU A 342 3.15 18.13 -11.15
CA GLU A 342 1.83 17.58 -10.87
C GLU A 342 1.04 18.57 -10.01
N ASP A 343 -0.18 18.88 -10.44
CA ASP A 343 -1.16 19.66 -9.68
C ASP A 343 -2.43 18.82 -9.55
N ILE A 344 -2.72 18.41 -8.31
CA ILE A 344 -3.79 17.45 -7.99
C ILE A 344 -4.71 18.07 -6.94
N THR A 345 -6.02 17.97 -7.17
CA THR A 345 -7.04 18.25 -6.17
C THR A 345 -8.10 17.17 -6.25
N HIS A 346 -8.17 16.35 -5.20
CA HIS A 346 -9.17 15.29 -5.10
C HIS A 346 -10.13 15.56 -3.94
N VAL A 347 -11.36 15.11 -4.13
CA VAL A 347 -12.46 15.29 -3.16
C VAL A 347 -13.04 13.92 -2.81
N MET A 348 -13.27 13.69 -1.53
CA MET A 348 -13.92 12.49 -1.03
C MET A 348 -15.16 12.87 -0.22
N HIS A 349 -16.28 12.24 -0.53
CA HIS A 349 -17.51 12.30 0.25
C HIS A 349 -17.85 10.91 0.77
N GLY A 350 -18.33 10.83 1.99
CA GLY A 350 -18.89 9.61 2.56
C GLY A 350 -20.09 9.92 3.43
N PHE A 351 -21.17 9.19 3.26
CA PHE A 351 -22.35 9.27 4.11
C PHE A 351 -22.70 7.86 4.61
N THR A 352 -22.93 7.73 5.91
CA THR A 352 -23.33 6.48 6.53
C THR A 352 -24.51 6.71 7.46
N LEU A 353 -25.49 5.82 7.37
CA LEU A 353 -26.62 5.75 8.27
C LEU A 353 -26.66 4.34 8.84
N LYS A 354 -26.59 4.18 10.17
CA LYS A 354 -26.55 2.85 10.81
C LYS A 354 -27.31 2.80 12.10
N THR A 355 -27.93 1.63 12.34
CA THR A 355 -28.52 1.30 13.61
C THR A 355 -27.53 0.58 14.53
N ARG A 356 -27.78 0.65 15.83
CA ARG A 356 -27.10 -0.10 16.87
C ARG A 356 -28.11 -0.44 17.97
N THR A 357 -29.08 -1.26 17.60
CA THR A 357 -30.17 -1.64 18.51
C THR A 357 -29.76 -2.70 19.52
N GLN A 358 -28.74 -3.51 19.15
CA GLN A 358 -28.38 -4.75 19.85
C GLN A 358 -29.58 -5.74 19.96
N GLY A 359 -30.63 -5.51 19.18
CA GLY A 359 -31.83 -6.36 19.11
C GLY A 359 -31.74 -7.40 17.99
N THR A 360 -32.91 -7.84 17.52
CA THR A 360 -33.04 -8.83 16.45
C THR A 360 -32.46 -8.33 15.12
N TRP A 361 -32.60 -7.04 14.82
CA TRP A 361 -32.15 -6.43 13.56
C TRP A 361 -31.31 -5.20 13.80
N ASP A 362 -30.19 -5.15 13.08
CA ASP A 362 -29.45 -3.94 12.80
C ASP A 362 -29.22 -3.80 11.28
N TRP A 363 -29.05 -2.57 10.81
CA TRP A 363 -28.75 -2.29 9.42
C TRP A 363 -27.82 -1.09 9.29
N ALA A 364 -27.11 -1.03 8.17
CA ALA A 364 -26.30 0.09 7.77
C ALA A 364 -26.47 0.37 6.28
N ALA A 365 -26.52 1.64 5.91
CA ALA A 365 -26.47 2.11 4.56
C ALA A 365 -25.32 3.11 4.44
N SER A 366 -24.45 2.93 3.45
CA SER A 366 -23.35 3.86 3.19
C SER A 366 -23.22 4.12 1.70
N VAL A 367 -22.86 5.36 1.40
CA VAL A 367 -22.49 5.80 0.04
C VAL A 367 -21.21 6.62 0.16
N SER A 368 -20.28 6.38 -0.75
CA SER A 368 -19.10 7.22 -0.86
C SER A 368 -18.77 7.56 -2.30
N GLN A 369 -18.15 8.70 -2.50
CA GLN A 369 -17.67 9.19 -3.78
C GLN A 369 -16.27 9.75 -3.62
N TYR A 370 -15.43 9.46 -4.59
CA TYR A 370 -14.08 9.98 -4.70
C TYR A 370 -13.89 10.52 -6.11
N ASP A 371 -13.56 11.80 -6.23
CA ASP A 371 -13.43 12.50 -7.49
C ASP A 371 -12.06 13.15 -7.67
N TYR A 372 -11.52 13.05 -8.87
CA TYR A 372 -10.39 13.81 -9.37
C TYR A 372 -10.94 15.15 -9.93
N ALA A 373 -11.08 16.14 -9.03
CA ALA A 373 -11.54 17.46 -9.43
C ALA A 373 -10.48 18.18 -10.29
N THR A 374 -9.22 17.92 -10.05
CA THR A 374 -8.08 18.27 -10.90
C THR A 374 -7.03 17.19 -10.74
N ASP A 375 -6.51 16.67 -11.84
CA ASP A 375 -5.40 15.73 -11.86
C ASP A 375 -4.55 15.97 -13.12
N GLU A 376 -3.62 16.91 -13.01
CA GLU A 376 -2.79 17.36 -14.12
C GLU A 376 -1.33 17.03 -13.89
N LEU A 377 -0.71 16.34 -14.87
CA LEU A 377 0.73 16.10 -14.94
C LEU A 377 1.30 16.75 -16.17
N ARG A 378 2.21 17.70 -15.99
CA ARG A 378 2.99 18.36 -17.05
C ARG A 378 4.39 17.76 -17.16
N ARG A 379 4.86 17.57 -18.39
CA ARG A 379 6.20 17.03 -18.70
C ARG A 379 6.81 17.78 -19.86
N ASN A 380 8.13 18.02 -19.80
CA ASN A 380 8.85 18.58 -20.96
C ASN A 380 9.06 17.52 -22.05
N THR A 381 8.99 17.93 -23.33
CA THR A 381 9.54 17.23 -24.49
C THR A 381 10.77 17.98 -25.04
N THR A 382 10.88 19.27 -24.74
CA THR A 382 12.10 20.04 -24.95
C THR A 382 13.21 19.51 -24.04
N VAL A 383 14.42 19.28 -24.60
CA VAL A 383 15.57 18.78 -23.80
C VAL A 383 16.13 19.87 -22.88
N LEU A 384 16.73 19.43 -21.77
CA LEU A 384 17.51 20.32 -20.91
C LEU A 384 18.82 20.76 -21.60
N PRO A 385 19.31 21.99 -21.33
CA PRO A 385 18.82 22.96 -20.34
C PRO A 385 17.63 23.83 -20.81
N GLY A 386 17.23 23.75 -22.09
CA GLY A 386 16.15 24.58 -22.65
C GLY A 386 14.84 24.50 -21.88
N ALA A 387 14.47 23.28 -21.42
CA ALA A 387 13.25 23.04 -20.69
C ALA A 387 13.19 23.70 -19.29
N PHE A 388 14.29 24.20 -18.73
CA PHE A 388 14.24 24.97 -17.47
C PHE A 388 13.42 26.26 -17.61
N ASN A 389 13.36 26.82 -18.82
CA ASN A 389 12.64 28.06 -19.12
C ASN A 389 11.32 27.81 -19.88
N GLY A 390 10.84 26.57 -19.97
CA GLY A 390 9.63 26.19 -20.70
C GLY A 390 9.93 25.39 -21.96
N GLY A 391 9.29 25.74 -23.08
CA GLY A 391 9.36 24.98 -24.34
C GLY A 391 8.32 23.86 -24.41
N ALA A 392 8.31 23.14 -25.53
CA ALA A 392 7.30 22.13 -25.82
C ALA A 392 7.24 21.02 -24.75
N GLY A 393 6.05 20.49 -24.55
CA GLY A 393 5.80 19.42 -23.60
C GLY A 393 4.48 18.70 -23.82
N THR A 394 4.10 17.94 -22.82
CA THR A 394 2.80 17.25 -22.73
C THR A 394 2.09 17.58 -21.42
N ILE A 395 0.77 17.61 -21.48
CA ILE A 395 -0.12 17.71 -20.33
C ILE A 395 -0.96 16.45 -20.32
N VAL A 396 -0.87 15.68 -19.24
CA VAL A 396 -1.74 14.53 -18.95
C VAL A 396 -2.84 15.01 -18.01
N ASP A 397 -4.06 14.84 -18.41
CA ASP A 397 -5.26 15.28 -17.71
C ASP A 397 -6.08 14.05 -17.31
N GLY A 398 -6.34 13.91 -16.02
CA GLY A 398 -7.12 12.85 -15.40
C GLY A 398 -8.49 13.32 -14.86
N ASP A 399 -8.90 14.54 -15.15
CA ASP A 399 -10.17 15.11 -14.66
C ASP A 399 -11.37 14.26 -15.05
N GLY A 400 -12.34 14.12 -14.14
CA GLY A 400 -13.51 13.26 -14.31
C GLY A 400 -13.27 11.78 -14.05
N THR A 401 -12.09 11.44 -13.52
CA THR A 401 -11.77 10.13 -12.96
C THR A 401 -12.28 10.02 -11.52
N GLY A 402 -12.68 8.83 -11.10
CA GLY A 402 -13.11 8.62 -9.72
C GLY A 402 -13.85 7.31 -9.51
N TRP A 403 -14.44 7.16 -8.33
CA TRP A 403 -15.29 6.01 -8.02
C TRP A 403 -16.39 6.35 -7.03
N THR A 404 -17.47 5.56 -7.11
CA THR A 404 -18.62 5.65 -6.19
C THR A 404 -18.87 4.26 -5.62
N THR A 405 -19.11 4.17 -4.31
CA THR A 405 -19.51 2.93 -3.65
C THR A 405 -20.87 3.10 -2.97
N LEU A 406 -21.71 2.09 -3.07
CA LEU A 406 -22.97 1.96 -2.34
C LEU A 406 -22.95 0.62 -1.60
N ASP A 407 -23.23 0.63 -0.31
CA ASP A 407 -23.25 -0.57 0.53
C ASP A 407 -24.46 -0.54 1.46
N LEU A 408 -25.32 -1.56 1.34
CA LEU A 408 -26.48 -1.78 2.19
C LEU A 408 -26.27 -3.10 2.93
N ARG A 409 -26.27 -3.07 4.26
CA ARG A 409 -26.03 -4.23 5.13
C ARG A 409 -27.15 -4.42 6.11
N GLY A 410 -27.46 -5.67 6.42
CA GLY A 410 -28.36 -6.08 7.50
C GLY A 410 -27.67 -7.13 8.36
N THR A 411 -27.90 -7.06 9.67
CA THR A 411 -27.52 -8.09 10.63
C THR A 411 -28.78 -8.61 11.30
N TRP A 412 -29.07 -9.90 11.16
CA TRP A 412 -30.20 -10.58 11.75
C TRP A 412 -29.76 -11.53 12.85
N ARG A 413 -30.33 -11.36 14.04
CA ARG A 413 -30.05 -12.14 15.24
C ARG A 413 -31.36 -12.78 15.75
N PRO A 414 -31.81 -13.93 15.20
CA PRO A 414 -33.10 -14.52 15.52
C PRO A 414 -33.28 -14.83 16.99
N GLN A 415 -32.19 -15.11 17.71
CA GLN A 415 -32.21 -15.40 19.16
C GLN A 415 -31.51 -14.30 19.99
N GLY A 416 -31.31 -13.09 19.44
CA GLY A 416 -30.57 -11.99 20.07
C GLY A 416 -29.04 -12.14 19.96
N ILE A 417 -28.28 -11.24 20.61
CA ILE A 417 -26.81 -11.18 20.53
C ILE A 417 -26.13 -12.46 21.00
N GLY A 418 -26.67 -13.10 22.04
CA GLY A 418 -26.18 -14.37 22.60
C GLY A 418 -26.64 -15.60 21.84
N GLY A 419 -27.44 -15.45 20.79
CA GLY A 419 -28.08 -16.53 20.05
C GLY A 419 -27.12 -17.42 19.28
N GLN A 420 -27.66 -18.55 18.80
CA GLN A 420 -26.88 -19.53 18.03
C GLN A 420 -26.48 -19.02 16.68
N HIS A 421 -27.30 -18.17 16.04
CA HIS A 421 -27.06 -17.64 14.68
C HIS A 421 -27.00 -16.11 14.69
N ILE A 422 -26.04 -15.57 13.95
CA ILE A 422 -25.98 -14.16 13.56
C ILE A 422 -25.76 -14.16 12.05
N VAL A 423 -26.78 -13.70 11.31
CA VAL A 423 -26.73 -13.64 9.85
C VAL A 423 -26.47 -12.21 9.41
N ASP A 424 -25.34 -12.00 8.74
CA ASP A 424 -25.03 -10.75 8.04
C ASP A 424 -25.32 -10.93 6.54
N MET A 425 -25.91 -9.91 5.94
CA MET A 425 -26.22 -9.91 4.53
C MET A 425 -26.15 -8.51 3.95
N GLY A 426 -25.95 -8.39 2.64
CA GLY A 426 -25.92 -7.07 2.02
C GLY A 426 -25.89 -7.09 0.53
N VAL A 427 -26.11 -5.90 -0.02
CA VAL A 427 -25.97 -5.55 -1.43
C VAL A 427 -24.95 -4.44 -1.55
N GLN A 428 -24.04 -4.57 -2.48
CA GLN A 428 -22.99 -3.59 -2.73
C GLN A 428 -22.86 -3.31 -4.22
N ARG A 429 -22.60 -2.04 -4.57
CA ARG A 429 -22.26 -1.63 -5.92
C ARG A 429 -21.11 -0.66 -5.88
N ASP A 430 -20.03 -1.02 -6.56
CA ASP A 430 -18.83 -0.21 -6.74
C ASP A 430 -18.72 0.15 -8.22
N HIS A 431 -18.57 1.43 -8.54
CA HIS A 431 -18.45 1.93 -9.90
C HIS A 431 -17.20 2.80 -10.02
N TYR A 432 -16.36 2.47 -11.00
CA TYR A 432 -15.07 3.11 -11.26
C TYR A 432 -15.08 3.72 -12.65
N THR A 433 -14.70 4.99 -12.75
CA THR A 433 -14.57 5.74 -14.01
C THR A 433 -13.15 6.21 -14.18
N LEU A 434 -12.47 5.83 -15.26
CA LEU A 434 -11.13 6.31 -15.61
C LEU A 434 -11.20 7.12 -16.90
N ARG A 435 -10.61 8.30 -16.86
CA ARG A 435 -10.44 9.20 -18.01
C ARG A 435 -9.00 9.70 -18.00
N THR A 436 -8.29 9.54 -19.11
CA THR A 436 -6.93 10.04 -19.27
C THR A 436 -6.78 10.61 -20.66
N ARG A 437 -6.26 11.83 -20.74
CA ARG A 437 -6.01 12.56 -21.99
C ARG A 437 -4.61 13.16 -21.96
N ASP A 438 -3.80 12.84 -22.95
CA ASP A 438 -2.48 13.41 -23.16
C ASP A 438 -2.57 14.44 -24.29
N ASN A 439 -2.23 15.70 -23.99
CA ASN A 439 -2.26 16.80 -24.92
C ASN A 439 -0.84 17.35 -25.11
N ALA A 440 -0.48 17.69 -26.35
CA ALA A 440 0.71 18.49 -26.61
C ALA A 440 0.55 19.90 -26.05
N THR A 441 1.65 20.54 -25.65
CA THR A 441 1.66 21.96 -25.30
C THR A 441 2.91 22.64 -25.85
N SER A 442 2.80 23.91 -26.20
CA SER A 442 3.94 24.72 -26.65
C SER A 442 4.85 25.16 -25.50
N ASN A 443 4.33 25.15 -24.26
CA ASN A 443 5.09 25.46 -23.05
C ASN A 443 4.65 24.53 -21.92
N TRP A 444 5.53 23.61 -21.52
CA TRP A 444 5.21 22.61 -20.50
C TRP A 444 4.97 23.22 -19.09
N ILE A 445 5.50 24.42 -18.82
CA ILE A 445 5.32 25.08 -17.51
C ILE A 445 3.97 25.78 -17.42
N THR A 446 3.61 26.57 -18.45
CA THR A 446 2.48 27.51 -18.39
C THR A 446 1.53 27.43 -19.59
N GLY A 447 1.86 26.61 -20.60
CA GLY A 447 1.07 26.53 -21.84
C GLY A 447 -0.28 25.86 -21.62
N ALA A 448 -1.25 26.21 -22.43
CA ALA A 448 -2.55 25.54 -22.48
C ALA A 448 -2.43 24.16 -23.18
N PRO A 449 -3.37 23.23 -22.92
CA PRO A 449 -3.49 22.00 -23.68
C PRO A 449 -3.75 22.30 -25.16
N GLY A 450 -2.97 21.66 -26.04
CA GLY A 450 -3.09 21.74 -27.50
C GLY A 450 -3.71 20.46 -28.08
N ALA A 451 -3.14 19.95 -29.18
CA ALA A 451 -3.63 18.77 -29.85
C ALA A 451 -3.57 17.52 -28.94
N LEU A 452 -4.60 16.70 -28.98
CA LEU A 452 -4.65 15.40 -28.32
C LEU A 452 -3.59 14.47 -28.95
N THR A 453 -2.75 13.85 -28.14
CA THR A 453 -1.71 12.92 -28.58
C THR A 453 -2.00 11.48 -28.15
N ALA A 454 -2.69 11.27 -27.03
CA ALA A 454 -3.18 9.98 -26.58
C ALA A 454 -4.37 10.14 -25.65
N ALA A 455 -5.24 9.14 -25.60
CA ALA A 455 -6.29 9.06 -24.60
C ALA A 455 -6.68 7.60 -24.35
N PHE A 456 -7.10 7.29 -23.14
CA PHE A 456 -7.73 6.02 -22.82
C PHE A 456 -8.67 6.18 -21.62
N GLY A 457 -9.62 5.27 -21.52
CA GLY A 457 -10.55 5.26 -20.40
C GLY A 457 -11.64 4.24 -20.57
N GLY A 458 -12.53 4.21 -19.62
CA GLY A 458 -13.67 3.31 -19.56
C GLY A 458 -14.29 3.34 -18.18
N ASP A 459 -15.34 2.54 -18.02
CA ASP A 459 -16.03 2.35 -16.76
C ASP A 459 -15.95 0.87 -16.34
N SER A 460 -15.92 0.59 -15.04
CA SER A 460 -16.00 -0.76 -14.47
C SER A 460 -16.96 -0.73 -13.29
N THR A 461 -17.90 -1.68 -13.25
CA THR A 461 -18.91 -1.79 -12.20
C THR A 461 -18.89 -3.19 -11.61
N LEU A 462 -18.87 -3.27 -10.28
CA LEU A 462 -19.03 -4.53 -9.55
C LEU A 462 -20.28 -4.44 -8.68
N THR A 463 -21.30 -5.23 -9.00
CA THR A 463 -22.54 -5.35 -8.21
C THR A 463 -22.56 -6.68 -7.50
N SER A 464 -22.84 -6.69 -6.21
CA SER A 464 -22.71 -7.88 -5.38
C SER A 464 -23.90 -8.08 -4.47
N LEU A 465 -24.26 -9.35 -4.26
CA LEU A 465 -25.15 -9.82 -3.21
C LEU A 465 -24.37 -10.82 -2.35
N TRP A 466 -24.43 -10.67 -1.03
CA TRP A 466 -23.71 -11.54 -0.12
C TRP A 466 -24.50 -11.85 1.14
N ALA A 467 -24.18 -13.01 1.73
CA ALA A 467 -24.65 -13.38 3.06
C ALA A 467 -23.62 -14.26 3.75
N GLN A 468 -23.56 -14.18 5.07
CA GLN A 468 -22.80 -15.09 5.90
C GLN A 468 -23.51 -15.33 7.23
N ASP A 469 -23.48 -16.56 7.73
CA ASP A 469 -23.99 -16.93 9.04
C ASP A 469 -22.82 -17.22 9.98
N THR A 470 -22.82 -16.56 11.12
CA THR A 470 -21.97 -16.87 12.26
C THR A 470 -22.75 -17.81 13.18
N TRP A 471 -22.38 -19.09 13.14
CA TRP A 471 -23.06 -20.17 13.82
C TRP A 471 -22.27 -20.66 15.04
N ARG A 472 -22.82 -20.51 16.23
CA ARG A 472 -22.32 -21.11 17.48
C ARG A 472 -22.77 -22.55 17.56
N LEU A 473 -21.95 -23.47 17.02
CA LEU A 473 -22.25 -24.90 16.94
C LEU A 473 -22.38 -25.56 18.33
N ALA A 474 -21.49 -25.16 19.25
CA ALA A 474 -21.43 -25.62 20.62
C ALA A 474 -20.70 -24.55 21.45
N LYS A 475 -20.58 -24.78 22.79
CA LYS A 475 -19.87 -23.87 23.69
C LYS A 475 -18.46 -23.49 23.21
N ASP A 476 -17.74 -24.48 22.70
CA ASP A 476 -16.33 -24.34 22.31
C ASP A 476 -16.12 -24.31 20.78
N TRP A 477 -17.20 -24.31 19.99
CA TRP A 477 -17.14 -24.37 18.54
C TRP A 477 -17.96 -23.26 17.88
N LYS A 478 -17.34 -22.55 16.97
CA LYS A 478 -17.96 -21.51 16.15
C LYS A 478 -17.61 -21.70 14.70
N ALA A 479 -18.60 -21.67 13.81
CA ALA A 479 -18.43 -21.68 12.38
C ALA A 479 -18.90 -20.36 11.77
N VAL A 480 -18.32 -19.98 10.65
CA VAL A 480 -18.84 -18.95 9.75
C VAL A 480 -18.94 -19.54 8.36
N LEU A 481 -20.13 -19.51 7.78
CA LEU A 481 -20.41 -19.97 6.44
C LEU A 481 -21.00 -18.81 5.65
N GLY A 482 -20.47 -18.53 4.47
CA GLY A 482 -20.94 -17.42 3.67
C GLY A 482 -20.64 -17.57 2.19
N GLY A 483 -21.22 -16.68 1.43
CA GLY A 483 -20.99 -16.60 0.00
C GLY A 483 -21.30 -15.22 -0.53
N ARG A 484 -20.64 -14.90 -1.62
CA ARG A 484 -20.83 -13.65 -2.34
C ARG A 484 -21.01 -13.94 -3.83
N PHE A 485 -22.09 -13.44 -4.39
CA PHE A 485 -22.34 -13.41 -5.81
C PHE A 485 -22.00 -12.02 -6.34
N GLU A 486 -21.23 -11.98 -7.44
CA GLU A 486 -20.72 -10.74 -8.02
C GLU A 486 -20.99 -10.74 -9.51
N ASN A 487 -21.59 -9.67 -10.02
CA ASN A 487 -21.67 -9.35 -11.42
C ASN A 487 -20.69 -8.22 -11.73
N TRP A 488 -19.69 -8.50 -12.52
CA TRP A 488 -18.73 -7.53 -13.03
C TRP A 488 -19.10 -7.11 -14.44
N GLN A 489 -19.10 -5.80 -14.67
CA GLN A 489 -19.38 -5.19 -15.98
C GLN A 489 -18.29 -4.18 -16.30
N THR A 490 -17.94 -4.05 -17.57
CA THR A 490 -17.09 -3.00 -18.09
C THR A 490 -17.65 -2.46 -19.39
N ASP A 491 -17.70 -1.15 -19.49
CA ASP A 491 -18.30 -0.43 -20.62
C ASP A 491 -17.52 0.85 -20.95
N LYS A 492 -17.90 1.51 -22.03
CA LYS A 492 -17.30 2.76 -22.51
C LYS A 492 -15.76 2.70 -22.63
N GLY A 493 -15.21 1.50 -22.82
CA GLY A 493 -13.77 1.32 -23.01
C GLY A 493 -13.30 1.95 -24.33
N TYR A 494 -12.22 2.73 -24.29
CA TYR A 494 -11.63 3.33 -25.48
C TYR A 494 -10.13 3.58 -25.35
N ARG A 495 -9.46 3.67 -26.52
CA ARG A 495 -8.08 4.15 -26.68
C ARG A 495 -7.99 5.07 -27.89
N SER A 496 -7.07 6.05 -27.86
CA SER A 496 -6.77 6.92 -28.99
C SER A 496 -5.29 7.28 -28.99
N ASN A 497 -4.71 7.48 -30.18
CA ASN A 497 -3.39 8.11 -30.37
C ASN A 497 -3.50 9.55 -30.90
N GLY A 498 -4.67 10.17 -30.77
CA GLY A 498 -4.97 11.51 -31.31
C GLY A 498 -5.39 11.52 -32.79
N THR A 499 -5.01 10.51 -33.57
CA THR A 499 -5.37 10.37 -35.01
C THR A 499 -6.41 9.24 -35.19
N ALA A 500 -6.17 8.10 -34.57
CA ALA A 500 -7.07 6.93 -34.59
C ALA A 500 -7.61 6.67 -33.19
N SER A 501 -8.85 6.15 -33.13
CA SER A 501 -9.51 5.76 -31.88
C SER A 501 -10.17 4.39 -32.03
N VAL A 502 -10.12 3.60 -30.95
CA VAL A 502 -10.78 2.30 -30.85
C VAL A 502 -11.71 2.32 -29.65
N ALA A 503 -12.98 1.91 -29.87
CA ALA A 503 -13.93 1.63 -28.80
C ALA A 503 -14.02 0.12 -28.61
N TYR A 504 -14.16 -0.30 -27.35
CA TYR A 504 -14.27 -1.70 -26.97
C TYR A 504 -15.71 -2.07 -26.60
N ALA A 505 -16.09 -3.29 -26.91
CA ALA A 505 -17.41 -3.81 -26.56
C ALA A 505 -17.57 -3.96 -25.04
N GLU A 506 -18.80 -3.82 -24.58
CA GLU A 506 -19.17 -4.12 -23.20
C GLU A 506 -18.93 -5.59 -22.87
N ARG A 507 -18.55 -5.84 -21.61
CA ARG A 507 -18.39 -7.19 -21.06
C ARG A 507 -19.13 -7.30 -19.74
N SER A 508 -19.71 -8.48 -19.50
CA SER A 508 -20.33 -8.82 -18.22
C SER A 508 -20.00 -10.26 -17.84
N GLU A 509 -19.59 -10.47 -16.60
CA GLU A 509 -19.27 -11.80 -16.06
C GLU A 509 -19.82 -11.95 -14.63
N ASN A 510 -20.28 -13.17 -14.33
CA ASN A 510 -20.79 -13.52 -13.02
C ASN A 510 -19.84 -14.45 -12.28
N HIS A 511 -19.66 -14.19 -10.98
CA HIS A 511 -18.78 -14.98 -10.14
C HIS A 511 -19.46 -15.29 -8.79
N PHE A 512 -19.16 -16.47 -8.25
CA PHE A 512 -19.57 -16.85 -6.90
C PHE A 512 -18.36 -17.17 -6.05
N SER A 513 -18.27 -16.55 -4.88
CA SER A 513 -17.14 -16.64 -3.95
C SER A 513 -17.59 -17.23 -2.60
N PRO A 514 -17.51 -18.57 -2.41
CA PRO A 514 -17.82 -19.21 -1.14
C PRO A 514 -16.75 -18.92 -0.09
N LYS A 515 -17.17 -18.87 1.19
CA LYS A 515 -16.33 -18.64 2.36
C LYS A 515 -16.74 -19.59 3.47
N ALA A 516 -15.75 -20.12 4.18
CA ALA A 516 -15.99 -20.92 5.39
C ALA A 516 -14.85 -20.71 6.40
N ALA A 517 -15.20 -20.62 7.66
CA ALA A 517 -14.24 -20.59 8.74
C ALA A 517 -14.81 -21.35 9.96
N LEU A 518 -13.92 -22.01 10.70
CA LEU A 518 -14.23 -22.78 11.89
C LEU A 518 -13.22 -22.44 12.99
N SER A 519 -13.67 -22.24 14.22
CA SER A 519 -12.81 -22.15 15.38
C SER A 519 -13.23 -23.12 16.45
N TRP A 520 -12.24 -23.61 17.19
CA TRP A 520 -12.37 -24.51 18.31
C TRP A 520 -11.51 -24.04 19.47
N GLN A 521 -12.17 -23.81 20.62
CA GLN A 521 -11.48 -23.58 21.89
C GLN A 521 -10.97 -24.93 22.43
N ALA A 522 -9.78 -25.33 21.96
CA ALA A 522 -9.22 -26.66 22.28
C ALA A 522 -8.79 -26.79 23.75
N ALA A 523 -8.44 -25.67 24.39
CA ALA A 523 -8.13 -25.56 25.82
C ALA A 523 -8.34 -24.09 26.25
N PRO A 524 -8.36 -23.77 27.56
CA PRO A 524 -8.59 -22.39 28.05
C PRO A 524 -7.70 -21.34 27.43
N GLN A 525 -6.46 -21.70 27.03
CA GLN A 525 -5.47 -20.80 26.44
C GLN A 525 -5.25 -21.03 24.94
N TRP A 526 -5.90 -22.04 24.32
CA TRP A 526 -5.65 -22.41 22.94
C TRP A 526 -6.91 -22.33 22.09
N VAL A 527 -6.83 -21.58 20.99
CA VAL A 527 -7.86 -21.55 19.94
C VAL A 527 -7.24 -22.06 18.64
N LEU A 528 -7.88 -23.06 18.04
CA LEU A 528 -7.53 -23.54 16.71
C LEU A 528 -8.55 -23.00 15.71
N LYS A 529 -8.07 -22.53 14.55
CA LYS A 529 -8.90 -21.95 13.50
C LYS A 529 -8.56 -22.59 12.15
N ALA A 530 -9.56 -22.82 11.33
CA ALA A 530 -9.42 -23.21 9.94
C ALA A 530 -10.31 -22.32 9.10
N SER A 531 -9.75 -21.70 8.06
CA SER A 531 -10.47 -20.79 7.18
C SER A 531 -10.18 -21.12 5.72
N THR A 532 -11.20 -21.08 4.88
CA THR A 532 -11.05 -21.25 3.43
C THR A 532 -12.01 -20.33 2.68
N GLY A 533 -11.57 -19.78 1.56
CA GLY A 533 -12.39 -18.87 0.79
C GLY A 533 -11.85 -18.63 -0.61
N ARG A 534 -12.77 -18.32 -1.52
CA ARG A 534 -12.48 -17.86 -2.86
C ARG A 534 -12.65 -16.35 -2.94
N ALA A 535 -11.78 -15.65 -3.65
CA ALA A 535 -11.97 -14.29 -4.09
C ALA A 535 -11.70 -14.15 -5.59
N ILE A 536 -12.35 -13.16 -6.19
CA ILE A 536 -12.17 -12.77 -7.59
C ILE A 536 -11.53 -11.39 -7.58
N ARG A 537 -10.47 -11.20 -8.35
CA ARG A 537 -9.94 -9.90 -8.67
C ARG A 537 -10.26 -9.57 -10.11
N VAL A 538 -11.10 -8.58 -10.32
CA VAL A 538 -11.45 -8.13 -11.67
C VAL A 538 -10.34 -7.27 -12.27
N PRO A 539 -10.10 -7.33 -13.60
CA PRO A 539 -9.20 -6.39 -14.26
C PRO A 539 -9.66 -4.95 -14.03
N THR A 540 -8.72 -4.07 -13.71
CA THR A 540 -9.00 -2.64 -13.56
C THR A 540 -9.17 -1.97 -14.93
N VAL A 541 -9.76 -0.78 -14.96
CA VAL A 541 -9.98 -0.02 -16.21
C VAL A 541 -8.65 0.22 -16.94
N ALA A 542 -7.58 0.61 -16.20
CA ALA A 542 -6.27 0.81 -16.81
C ALA A 542 -5.66 -0.50 -17.35
N GLU A 543 -5.82 -1.63 -16.66
CA GLU A 543 -5.32 -2.91 -17.18
C GLU A 543 -5.97 -3.32 -18.49
N LEU A 544 -7.26 -3.03 -18.67
CA LEU A 544 -7.99 -3.32 -19.89
C LEU A 544 -7.66 -2.34 -21.03
N TYR A 545 -7.63 -1.03 -20.73
CA TYR A 545 -7.69 0.01 -21.75
C TYR A 545 -6.45 0.89 -21.84
N GLN A 546 -5.53 0.89 -20.88
CA GLN A 546 -4.24 1.54 -21.03
C GLN A 546 -3.40 0.78 -22.08
N GLY A 547 -2.76 1.49 -22.99
CA GLY A 547 -1.92 0.90 -24.04
C GLY A 547 -1.88 1.77 -25.27
N GLY A 548 -1.20 1.28 -26.32
CA GLY A 548 -1.07 1.96 -27.59
C GLY A 548 -2.14 1.56 -28.60
N VAL A 549 -2.37 2.48 -29.55
CA VAL A 549 -3.13 2.23 -30.79
C VAL A 549 -2.24 2.70 -31.93
N ASN A 550 -2.09 1.89 -33.00
CA ASN A 550 -1.40 2.33 -34.20
C ASN A 550 -2.31 3.18 -35.09
N ASN A 551 -1.77 3.77 -36.15
CA ASN A 551 -2.54 4.64 -37.08
C ASN A 551 -3.62 3.90 -37.86
N LEU A 552 -3.67 2.57 -37.82
CA LEU A 552 -4.73 1.73 -38.41
C LEU A 552 -5.85 1.40 -37.39
N GLY A 553 -5.78 1.95 -36.18
CA GLY A 553 -6.74 1.69 -35.12
C GLY A 553 -6.58 0.31 -34.44
N GLN A 554 -5.42 -0.33 -34.58
CA GLN A 554 -5.15 -1.63 -33.96
C GLN A 554 -4.49 -1.45 -32.59
N THR A 555 -4.93 -2.20 -31.59
CA THR A 555 -4.33 -2.24 -30.25
C THR A 555 -2.91 -2.82 -30.33
N THR A 556 -1.93 -2.12 -29.77
CA THR A 556 -0.53 -2.52 -29.80
C THR A 556 0.02 -3.08 -28.49
N ASN A 557 -0.56 -2.72 -27.37
CA ASN A 557 -0.16 -3.19 -26.03
C ASN A 557 -1.40 -3.52 -25.23
N ASN A 558 -1.27 -4.37 -24.23
CA ASN A 558 -2.34 -4.85 -23.34
C ASN A 558 -3.52 -5.50 -24.07
N ASP A 559 -4.02 -6.55 -23.50
CA ASP A 559 -5.18 -7.28 -24.00
C ASP A 559 -6.45 -6.75 -23.32
N PRO A 560 -7.43 -6.17 -24.03
CA PRO A 560 -8.70 -5.76 -23.45
C PRO A 560 -9.58 -6.96 -23.02
N ASN A 561 -9.20 -8.20 -23.38
CA ASN A 561 -9.89 -9.44 -23.01
C ASN A 561 -9.27 -10.15 -21.79
N LEU A 562 -8.50 -9.44 -20.96
CA LEU A 562 -7.96 -10.00 -19.72
C LEU A 562 -9.05 -10.67 -18.88
N ARG A 563 -8.75 -11.86 -18.38
CA ARG A 563 -9.67 -12.63 -17.54
C ARG A 563 -9.54 -12.22 -16.08
N PRO A 564 -10.66 -12.21 -15.31
CA PRO A 564 -10.61 -12.04 -13.85
C PRO A 564 -9.73 -13.10 -13.19
N GLU A 565 -8.89 -12.65 -12.26
CA GLU A 565 -8.08 -13.51 -11.41
C GLU A 565 -8.96 -14.22 -10.39
N LYS A 566 -8.70 -15.51 -10.14
CA LYS A 566 -9.46 -16.38 -9.23
C LYS A 566 -8.50 -16.96 -8.20
N SER A 567 -8.61 -16.51 -6.94
CA SER A 567 -7.76 -17.00 -5.86
C SER A 567 -8.57 -17.83 -4.87
N TRP A 568 -8.05 -19.00 -4.52
CA TRP A 568 -8.56 -19.83 -3.44
C TRP A 568 -7.52 -19.91 -2.34
N THR A 569 -7.86 -19.42 -1.14
CA THR A 569 -6.97 -19.37 0.02
C THR A 569 -7.49 -20.26 1.12
N THR A 570 -6.58 -20.97 1.79
CA THR A 570 -6.87 -21.78 2.98
C THR A 570 -5.83 -21.47 4.06
N GLU A 571 -6.27 -21.30 5.31
CA GLU A 571 -5.42 -21.09 6.48
C GLU A 571 -5.78 -22.04 7.60
N LEU A 572 -4.74 -22.48 8.32
CA LEU A 572 -4.84 -23.17 9.61
C LEU A 572 -4.06 -22.35 10.63
N THR A 573 -4.72 -21.94 11.70
CA THR A 573 -4.12 -21.07 12.73
C THR A 573 -4.29 -21.67 14.11
N ALA A 574 -3.20 -21.65 14.89
CA ALA A 574 -3.22 -21.96 16.32
C ALA A 574 -2.85 -20.69 17.10
N GLU A 575 -3.71 -20.25 17.99
CA GLU A 575 -3.49 -19.09 18.85
C GLU A 575 -3.38 -19.53 20.29
N ARG A 576 -2.34 -19.01 20.98
CA ARG A 576 -2.15 -19.21 22.42
C ARG A 576 -2.26 -17.89 23.15
N ASP A 577 -3.22 -17.80 24.05
CA ASP A 577 -3.30 -16.72 25.03
C ASP A 577 -2.22 -16.91 26.09
N LEU A 578 -1.37 -15.89 26.27
CA LEU A 578 -0.30 -15.87 27.26
C LEU A 578 -0.67 -15.09 28.52
N GLY A 579 -1.92 -14.61 28.62
CA GLY A 579 -2.37 -13.73 29.69
C GLY A 579 -1.99 -12.26 29.45
N ASN A 580 -0.73 -11.97 29.17
CA ASN A 580 -0.25 -10.64 28.85
C ASN A 580 -0.02 -10.41 27.34
N GLY A 581 -0.41 -11.37 26.49
CA GLY A 581 -0.19 -11.29 25.05
C GLY A 581 -0.70 -12.49 24.29
N LEU A 582 -0.35 -12.56 23.01
CA LEU A 582 -0.78 -13.58 22.06
C LEU A 582 0.42 -14.14 21.30
N LEU A 583 0.49 -15.48 21.20
CA LEU A 583 1.37 -16.19 20.28
C LEU A 583 0.50 -16.91 19.24
N ARG A 584 0.82 -16.71 17.96
CA ARG A 584 0.08 -17.30 16.85
C ARG A 584 0.98 -18.00 15.86
N PHE A 585 0.53 -19.16 15.40
CA PHE A 585 1.11 -19.95 14.32
C PHE A 585 0.08 -20.06 13.20
N THR A 586 0.41 -19.69 11.99
CA THR A 586 -0.47 -19.76 10.83
C THR A 586 0.20 -20.47 9.68
N GLY A 587 -0.38 -21.57 9.20
CA GLY A 587 -0.06 -22.18 7.92
C GLY A 587 -1.05 -21.71 6.85
N PHE A 588 -0.58 -21.29 5.68
CA PHE A 588 -1.43 -20.80 4.60
C PHE A 588 -1.08 -21.41 3.25
N HIS A 589 -2.10 -21.54 2.42
CA HIS A 589 -1.97 -21.99 1.04
C HIS A 589 -2.94 -21.22 0.14
N GLU A 590 -2.41 -20.65 -0.96
CA GLU A 590 -3.18 -19.93 -1.96
C GLU A 590 -2.91 -20.50 -3.37
N ARG A 591 -3.99 -20.71 -4.12
CA ARG A 591 -3.96 -21.05 -5.55
C ARG A 591 -4.62 -19.93 -6.33
N THR A 592 -3.83 -19.27 -7.17
CA THR A 592 -4.32 -18.19 -8.04
C THR A 592 -4.31 -18.69 -9.48
N GLN A 593 -5.47 -18.55 -10.14
CA GLN A 593 -5.64 -18.80 -11.58
C GLN A 593 -5.84 -17.46 -12.28
N ASP A 594 -5.33 -17.37 -13.52
CA ASP A 594 -5.43 -16.18 -14.36
C ASP A 594 -4.87 -14.91 -13.67
N ALA A 595 -3.80 -15.06 -12.89
CA ALA A 595 -3.19 -13.96 -12.14
C ALA A 595 -2.78 -12.81 -13.07
N LEU A 596 -3.16 -11.59 -12.71
CA LEU A 596 -2.94 -10.41 -13.54
C LEU A 596 -1.60 -9.74 -13.17
N TYR A 597 -0.68 -9.72 -14.12
CA TYR A 597 0.66 -9.16 -13.96
C TYR A 597 1.01 -8.16 -15.03
N SER A 598 1.56 -7.02 -14.57
CA SER A 598 2.21 -6.03 -15.42
C SER A 598 3.70 -6.36 -15.52
N GLN A 599 4.21 -6.44 -16.74
CA GLN A 599 5.62 -6.66 -17.01
C GLN A 599 6.14 -5.60 -17.97
N THR A 600 7.17 -4.87 -17.54
CA THR A 600 7.85 -3.88 -18.38
C THR A 600 9.10 -4.48 -18.97
N HIS A 601 9.22 -4.47 -20.30
CA HIS A 601 10.43 -4.86 -21.01
C HIS A 601 11.50 -3.79 -20.85
N VAL A 602 12.65 -4.14 -20.27
CA VAL A 602 13.66 -3.17 -19.83
C VAL A 602 14.26 -2.36 -20.96
N LEU A 603 14.49 -3.00 -22.12
CA LEU A 603 15.15 -2.33 -23.26
C LEU A 603 14.18 -1.46 -24.06
N THR A 604 12.93 -1.89 -24.22
CA THR A 604 11.92 -1.17 -25.00
C THR A 604 11.05 -0.26 -24.16
N ASN A 605 11.10 -0.40 -22.83
CA ASN A 605 10.24 0.29 -21.86
C ASN A 605 8.74 0.13 -22.15
N VAL A 606 8.39 -0.96 -22.84
CA VAL A 606 6.98 -1.32 -23.12
C VAL A 606 6.46 -2.18 -21.98
N THR A 607 5.36 -1.77 -21.40
CA THR A 607 4.66 -2.52 -20.36
C THR A 607 3.50 -3.28 -20.98
N ASN A 608 3.44 -4.59 -20.76
CA ASN A 608 2.32 -5.44 -21.11
C ASN A 608 1.67 -6.02 -19.86
N ILE A 609 0.35 -6.08 -19.85
CA ILE A 609 -0.41 -6.77 -18.81
C ILE A 609 -0.93 -8.06 -19.37
N GLN A 610 -0.76 -9.15 -18.63
CA GLN A 610 -1.13 -10.49 -19.05
C GLN A 610 -1.71 -11.30 -17.90
N ASN A 611 -2.50 -12.32 -18.24
CA ASN A 611 -2.87 -13.36 -17.31
C ASN A 611 -1.75 -14.41 -17.22
N VAL A 612 -1.28 -14.68 -16.00
CA VAL A 612 -0.44 -15.85 -15.67
C VAL A 612 -1.37 -16.97 -15.25
N ASP A 613 -1.33 -18.10 -15.97
CA ASP A 613 -2.36 -19.14 -15.84
C ASP A 613 -2.50 -19.71 -14.44
N ARG A 614 -1.37 -19.92 -13.71
CA ARG A 614 -1.42 -20.47 -12.35
C ARG A 614 -0.21 -20.09 -11.50
N ILE A 615 -0.50 -19.60 -10.30
CA ILE A 615 0.48 -19.36 -9.23
C ILE A 615 0.04 -20.15 -8.00
N HIS A 616 1.00 -20.77 -7.30
CA HIS A 616 0.78 -21.36 -5.98
C HIS A 616 1.68 -20.68 -4.96
N THR A 617 1.09 -20.33 -3.84
CA THR A 617 1.80 -19.79 -2.68
C THR A 617 1.46 -20.64 -1.46
N GLN A 618 2.45 -21.06 -0.71
CA GLN A 618 2.28 -21.73 0.58
C GLN A 618 3.29 -21.19 1.58
N GLY A 619 2.95 -21.22 2.85
CA GLY A 619 3.86 -20.68 3.85
C GLY A 619 3.44 -20.90 5.29
N LEU A 620 4.33 -20.46 6.15
CA LEU A 620 4.17 -20.48 7.61
C LEU A 620 4.46 -19.09 8.16
N GLU A 621 3.67 -18.67 9.13
CA GLU A 621 3.85 -17.42 9.85
C GLU A 621 3.78 -17.67 11.35
N VAL A 622 4.70 -17.08 12.08
CA VAL A 622 4.69 -17.00 13.53
C VAL A 622 4.61 -15.53 13.91
N ALA A 623 3.62 -15.17 14.72
CA ALA A 623 3.45 -13.81 15.25
C ALA A 623 3.34 -13.84 16.77
N TYR A 624 4.00 -12.89 17.43
CA TYR A 624 4.03 -12.73 18.86
C TYR A 624 3.79 -11.26 19.21
N GLN A 625 2.89 -11.02 20.15
CA GLN A 625 2.67 -9.71 20.73
C GLN A 625 2.35 -9.86 22.21
N ALA A 626 3.09 -9.17 23.08
CA ALA A 626 2.85 -9.18 24.50
C ALA A 626 3.34 -7.89 25.16
N SER A 627 2.66 -7.51 26.25
CA SER A 627 3.03 -6.36 27.10
C SER A 627 3.60 -6.86 28.43
N ASP A 628 4.46 -6.03 29.05
CA ASP A 628 5.07 -6.30 30.36
C ASP A 628 5.81 -7.67 30.39
N VAL A 629 6.59 -7.95 29.34
CA VAL A 629 7.34 -9.19 29.18
C VAL A 629 8.62 -9.10 30.01
N PHE A 630 8.93 -10.15 30.78
CA PHE A 630 10.07 -10.24 31.74
C PHE A 630 9.98 -9.26 32.92
N THR A 631 9.60 -8.02 32.69
CA THR A 631 9.40 -6.99 33.69
C THR A 631 8.38 -5.98 33.21
N ARG A 632 7.75 -5.27 34.15
CA ARG A 632 6.78 -4.21 33.83
C ARG A 632 7.43 -3.14 32.93
N GLY A 633 6.72 -2.75 31.90
CA GLY A 633 7.13 -1.69 30.96
C GLY A 633 7.89 -2.20 29.74
N ILE A 634 8.14 -3.50 29.56
CA ILE A 634 8.72 -4.05 28.34
C ILE A 634 7.63 -4.68 27.48
N ASP A 635 7.36 -4.09 26.32
CA ASP A 635 6.42 -4.61 25.34
C ASP A 635 7.20 -5.20 24.16
N LEU A 636 6.76 -6.35 23.67
CA LEU A 636 7.36 -7.04 22.52
C LEU A 636 6.29 -7.26 21.45
N LEU A 637 6.65 -7.03 20.21
CA LEU A 637 5.90 -7.48 19.05
C LEU A 637 6.88 -8.00 17.98
N GLY A 638 6.46 -9.02 17.24
CA GLY A 638 7.30 -9.53 16.16
C GLY A 638 6.63 -10.61 15.36
N SER A 639 7.08 -10.77 14.13
CA SER A 639 6.62 -11.83 13.24
C SER A 639 7.72 -12.32 12.32
N VAL A 640 7.64 -13.59 11.95
CA VAL A 640 8.47 -14.22 10.92
C VAL A 640 7.56 -14.98 9.97
N THR A 641 7.71 -14.76 8.68
CA THR A 641 6.95 -15.43 7.63
C THR A 641 7.89 -16.07 6.63
N TRP A 642 7.66 -17.34 6.36
CA TRP A 642 8.22 -18.06 5.22
C TRP A 642 7.13 -18.28 4.19
N ALA A 643 7.41 -17.97 2.90
CA ALA A 643 6.47 -18.13 1.81
C ALA A 643 7.17 -18.67 0.56
N ASP A 644 6.75 -19.86 0.09
CA ASP A 644 7.16 -20.40 -1.22
C ASP A 644 6.06 -20.07 -2.24
N SER A 645 6.31 -19.07 -3.08
CA SER A 645 5.38 -18.60 -4.12
C SER A 645 5.99 -18.77 -5.50
N LYS A 646 5.36 -19.59 -6.36
CA LYS A 646 5.89 -19.96 -7.68
C LYS A 646 4.83 -19.97 -8.77
N VAL A 647 5.24 -19.54 -9.95
CA VAL A 647 4.50 -19.74 -11.20
C VAL A 647 4.47 -21.23 -11.52
N LYS A 648 3.29 -21.84 -11.64
CA LYS A 648 3.10 -23.25 -11.95
C LYS A 648 2.72 -23.49 -13.40
N ARG A 649 2.12 -22.50 -14.06
CA ARG A 649 1.80 -22.52 -15.49
C ARG A 649 1.73 -21.10 -16.02
N ASN A 650 2.30 -20.89 -17.19
CA ASN A 650 2.19 -19.64 -17.95
C ASN A 650 2.44 -19.96 -19.43
N ASP A 651 1.36 -20.18 -20.17
CA ASP A 651 1.45 -20.57 -21.58
C ASP A 651 1.95 -19.43 -22.46
N GLN A 652 1.72 -18.17 -22.06
CA GLN A 652 2.21 -16.98 -22.78
C GLN A 652 3.71 -16.72 -22.55
N PHE A 653 4.25 -17.15 -21.41
CA PHE A 653 5.66 -16.96 -21.07
C PHE A 653 6.21 -18.19 -20.32
N PRO A 654 6.49 -19.32 -21.03
CA PRO A 654 6.92 -20.58 -20.42
C PRO A 654 8.20 -20.48 -19.58
N ALA A 655 9.11 -19.54 -19.88
CA ALA A 655 10.34 -19.32 -19.12
C ALA A 655 10.10 -18.93 -17.65
N SER A 656 8.89 -18.46 -17.33
CA SER A 656 8.49 -18.10 -15.96
C SER A 656 8.07 -19.32 -15.12
N VAL A 657 7.81 -20.49 -15.74
CA VAL A 657 7.32 -21.67 -15.03
C VAL A 657 8.38 -22.21 -14.07
N GLY A 658 8.00 -22.46 -12.81
CA GLY A 658 8.89 -22.85 -11.72
C GLY A 658 9.61 -21.69 -11.04
N LYS A 659 9.53 -20.47 -11.59
CA LYS A 659 10.15 -19.28 -11.05
C LYS A 659 9.33 -18.68 -9.90
N ARG A 660 9.99 -17.89 -9.04
CA ARG A 660 9.35 -17.18 -7.93
C ARG A 660 8.43 -16.08 -8.45
N GLN A 661 7.34 -15.87 -7.73
CA GLN A 661 6.44 -14.74 -7.98
C GLN A 661 7.17 -13.42 -7.77
N ILE A 662 6.89 -12.44 -8.62
CA ILE A 662 7.50 -11.10 -8.59
C ILE A 662 7.27 -10.44 -7.24
N ARG A 663 8.35 -9.91 -6.63
CA ARG A 663 8.35 -9.10 -5.39
C ARG A 663 7.71 -9.78 -4.18
N VAL A 664 7.67 -11.10 -4.17
CA VAL A 664 7.30 -11.90 -2.99
C VAL A 664 8.58 -12.55 -2.45
N PRO A 665 9.14 -12.05 -1.35
CA PRO A 665 10.32 -12.66 -0.75
C PRO A 665 9.97 -13.98 -0.07
N GLU A 666 10.91 -14.91 -0.05
CA GLU A 666 10.75 -16.18 0.66
C GLU A 666 10.67 -16.00 2.18
N TRP A 667 11.41 -15.05 2.72
CA TRP A 667 11.43 -14.74 4.13
C TRP A 667 11.16 -13.28 4.40
N ARG A 668 10.30 -13.02 5.36
CA ARG A 668 10.03 -11.70 5.95
C ARG A 668 10.08 -11.81 7.46
N ALA A 669 10.59 -10.78 8.11
CA ALA A 669 10.50 -10.64 9.55
C ALA A 669 10.35 -9.17 9.92
N SER A 670 9.59 -8.91 10.97
CA SER A 670 9.47 -7.59 11.58
C SER A 670 9.32 -7.73 13.08
N GLY A 671 9.74 -6.73 13.82
CA GLY A 671 9.53 -6.72 15.26
C GLY A 671 9.97 -5.42 15.90
N ALA A 672 9.49 -5.19 17.11
CA ALA A 672 9.91 -4.07 17.94
C ALA A 672 9.87 -4.44 19.42
N VAL A 673 10.80 -3.85 20.15
CA VAL A 673 10.87 -3.87 21.62
C VAL A 673 10.65 -2.44 22.09
N THR A 674 9.66 -2.23 22.95
CA THR A 674 9.39 -0.95 23.59
C THR A 674 9.64 -1.06 25.07
N TRP A 675 10.52 -0.23 25.61
CA TRP A 675 10.78 -0.13 27.04
C TRP A 675 10.24 1.17 27.60
N ARG A 676 9.41 1.07 28.63
CA ARG A 676 8.80 2.16 29.38
C ARG A 676 9.28 2.13 30.85
N PRO A 677 10.43 2.74 31.16
CA PRO A 677 10.96 2.72 32.55
C PRO A 677 10.01 3.44 33.52
N ASP A 678 9.28 4.43 33.04
CA ASP A 678 8.32 5.23 33.80
C ASP A 678 7.21 5.76 32.89
N ASP A 679 6.31 6.60 33.43
CA ASP A 679 5.19 7.19 32.69
C ASP A 679 5.60 8.31 31.73
N ARG A 680 6.87 8.75 31.76
CA ARG A 680 7.36 9.86 30.94
C ARG A 680 8.16 9.40 29.73
N TRP A 681 8.92 8.33 29.85
CA TRP A 681 9.83 7.85 28.82
C TRP A 681 9.35 6.57 28.14
N SER A 682 9.54 6.52 26.84
CA SER A 682 9.37 5.31 26.05
C SER A 682 10.51 5.21 25.03
N TYR A 683 11.17 4.07 24.99
CA TYR A 683 12.27 3.76 24.08
C TYR A 683 11.85 2.56 23.22
N THR A 684 11.85 2.71 21.92
CA THR A 684 11.53 1.62 20.99
C THR A 684 12.69 1.39 20.06
N LEU A 685 13.08 0.12 19.93
CA LEU A 685 13.97 -0.41 18.89
C LEU A 685 13.16 -1.35 18.01
N GLY A 686 13.07 -1.03 16.73
CA GLY A 686 12.40 -1.84 15.73
C GLY A 686 13.39 -2.41 14.72
N ALA A 687 13.00 -3.51 14.06
CA ALA A 687 13.77 -4.12 12.98
C ALA A 687 12.85 -4.73 11.92
N ARG A 688 13.27 -4.70 10.66
CA ARG A 688 12.59 -5.34 9.53
C ARG A 688 13.59 -6.02 8.62
N TYR A 689 13.21 -7.21 8.17
CA TYR A 689 13.96 -8.00 7.22
C TYR A 689 13.07 -8.43 6.06
N SER A 690 13.59 -8.36 4.85
CA SER A 690 13.03 -8.98 3.66
C SER A 690 14.14 -9.73 2.92
N GLY A 691 13.88 -10.98 2.58
CA GLY A 691 14.77 -11.77 1.75
C GLY A 691 14.82 -11.30 0.30
N GLU A 692 15.57 -12.03 -0.51
CA GLU A 692 15.71 -11.78 -1.94
C GLU A 692 14.37 -11.76 -2.67
N GLN A 693 14.23 -10.82 -3.60
CA GLN A 693 13.05 -10.63 -4.44
C GLN A 693 13.47 -10.52 -5.91
N PHE A 694 12.52 -10.76 -6.80
CA PHE A 694 12.69 -10.58 -8.24
C PHE A 694 11.67 -9.59 -8.79
N SER A 695 12.04 -8.84 -9.81
CA SER A 695 11.18 -7.88 -10.50
C SER A 695 10.73 -8.38 -11.88
N THR A 696 11.25 -9.51 -12.36
CA THR A 696 10.89 -10.16 -13.63
C THR A 696 10.26 -11.53 -13.39
N LEU A 697 9.33 -11.93 -14.26
CA LEU A 697 8.61 -13.21 -14.16
C LEU A 697 9.53 -14.43 -14.31
N ASP A 698 10.61 -14.31 -15.07
CA ASP A 698 11.61 -15.37 -15.32
C ASP A 698 12.77 -15.33 -14.33
N ASN A 699 12.75 -14.39 -13.36
CA ASN A 699 13.78 -14.17 -12.35
C ASN A 699 15.20 -13.98 -12.94
N THR A 700 15.30 -13.32 -14.10
CA THR A 700 16.59 -13.00 -14.72
C THR A 700 17.30 -11.83 -14.08
N ASP A 701 16.62 -11.05 -13.25
CA ASP A 701 17.14 -9.92 -12.49
C ASP A 701 17.88 -10.38 -11.22
N ILE A 702 19.01 -11.03 -11.42
CA ILE A 702 19.80 -11.68 -10.36
C ILE A 702 20.66 -10.71 -9.53
N ASN A 703 20.88 -9.48 -10.00
CA ASN A 703 21.53 -8.41 -9.23
C ASN A 703 20.48 -7.56 -8.53
N GLY A 704 20.11 -7.93 -7.32
CA GLY A 704 19.10 -7.24 -6.53
C GLY A 704 19.52 -5.83 -6.05
N PHE A 705 20.81 -5.48 -6.10
CA PHE A 705 21.36 -4.21 -5.60
C PHE A 705 21.64 -3.20 -6.70
N ALA A 706 20.96 -3.31 -7.83
CA ALA A 706 21.03 -2.35 -8.92
C ALA A 706 19.73 -1.53 -9.03
N TYR A 707 19.83 -0.35 -9.61
CA TYR A 707 18.65 0.41 -10.02
C TYR A 707 17.73 -0.46 -10.90
N THR A 708 16.42 -0.40 -10.70
CA THR A 708 15.35 -1.23 -11.28
C THR A 708 15.20 -2.65 -10.74
N ALA A 709 16.09 -3.10 -9.84
CA ALA A 709 16.00 -4.40 -9.18
C ALA A 709 15.16 -4.36 -7.88
N ALA A 710 15.10 -5.47 -7.18
CA ALA A 710 14.50 -5.57 -5.84
C ALA A 710 15.47 -6.30 -4.91
N SER A 711 15.97 -5.57 -3.91
CA SER A 711 16.97 -6.08 -2.95
C SER A 711 16.34 -6.90 -1.82
N ARG A 712 17.15 -7.77 -1.23
CA ARG A 712 17.01 -8.10 0.19
C ARG A 712 17.39 -6.87 1.03
N TYR A 713 16.84 -6.74 2.25
CA TYR A 713 17.23 -5.67 3.16
C TYR A 713 17.05 -6.08 4.63
N PHE A 714 17.79 -5.38 5.48
CA PHE A 714 17.64 -5.41 6.92
C PHE A 714 17.77 -3.99 7.45
N THR A 715 16.68 -3.43 7.97
CA THR A 715 16.65 -2.08 8.54
C THR A 715 16.31 -2.12 10.00
N THR A 716 16.92 -1.23 10.77
CA THR A 716 16.61 -1.01 12.18
C THR A 716 16.12 0.42 12.37
N ASP A 717 15.17 0.60 13.29
CA ASP A 717 14.56 1.89 13.58
C ASP A 717 14.58 2.16 15.08
N VAL A 718 14.73 3.43 15.48
CA VAL A 718 14.68 3.85 16.87
C VAL A 718 13.64 4.96 17.04
N ARG A 719 12.92 4.92 18.14
CA ARG A 719 12.05 6.02 18.58
C ARG A 719 12.18 6.21 20.09
N VAL A 720 12.41 7.44 20.50
CA VAL A 720 12.42 7.88 21.90
C VAL A 720 11.31 8.89 22.06
N THR A 721 10.43 8.67 23.01
CA THR A 721 9.31 9.57 23.30
C THR A 721 9.43 10.05 24.73
N TYR A 722 9.29 11.36 24.93
CA TYR A 722 9.30 12.01 26.23
C TYR A 722 8.00 12.79 26.45
N ARG A 723 7.27 12.46 27.50
CA ARG A 723 6.08 13.19 27.93
C ARG A 723 6.50 14.42 28.73
N VAL A 724 6.53 15.58 28.05
CA VAL A 724 6.90 16.87 28.65
C VAL A 724 5.88 17.31 29.71
N SER A 725 4.58 17.07 29.42
CA SER A 725 3.46 17.34 30.30
C SER A 725 2.36 16.26 30.05
N PRO A 726 1.30 16.21 30.86
CA PRO A 726 0.15 15.33 30.56
C PRO A 726 -0.46 15.54 29.16
N LYS A 727 -0.27 16.72 28.58
CA LYS A 727 -0.85 17.13 27.30
C LYS A 727 0.17 17.25 26.17
N SER A 728 1.47 17.17 26.44
CA SER A 728 2.50 17.43 25.44
C SER A 728 3.58 16.36 25.42
N THR A 729 3.98 15.97 24.22
CA THR A 729 4.97 14.92 23.97
C THR A 729 6.00 15.42 22.96
N LEU A 730 7.28 15.18 23.25
CA LEU A 730 8.40 15.32 22.33
C LEU A 730 8.87 13.94 21.92
N ALA A 731 9.14 13.72 20.64
CA ALA A 731 9.71 12.46 20.17
C ALA A 731 10.87 12.71 19.23
N PHE A 732 11.90 11.88 19.36
CA PHE A 732 13.03 11.78 18.45
C PHE A 732 13.07 10.38 17.88
N GLY A 733 13.32 10.27 16.59
CA GLY A 733 13.37 8.98 15.90
C GLY A 733 14.46 8.90 14.83
N ILE A 734 14.85 7.69 14.50
CA ILE A 734 15.73 7.41 13.36
C ILE A 734 15.16 6.20 12.65
N ASP A 735 14.81 6.36 11.40
CA ASP A 735 14.50 5.25 10.52
C ASP A 735 15.75 4.80 9.76
N ASN A 736 15.88 3.49 9.51
CA ASN A 736 17.05 2.90 8.89
C ASN A 736 18.36 3.30 9.60
N LEU A 737 18.44 3.09 10.91
CA LEU A 737 19.57 3.45 11.77
C LEU A 737 20.89 2.88 11.26
N ASN A 738 20.88 1.64 10.74
CA ASN A 738 22.06 0.96 10.18
C ASN A 738 22.44 1.43 8.77
N ASN A 739 21.65 2.34 8.17
CA ASN A 739 21.85 2.92 6.84
C ASN A 739 21.98 1.88 5.73
N ASP A 740 21.15 0.85 5.77
CA ASP A 740 21.10 -0.17 4.71
C ASP A 740 20.64 0.45 3.40
N GLN A 741 21.37 0.23 2.32
CA GLN A 741 21.05 0.72 0.99
C GLN A 741 20.38 -0.40 0.19
N TYR A 742 19.11 -0.22 -0.14
CA TYR A 742 18.32 -1.24 -0.81
C TYR A 742 17.35 -0.65 -1.83
N TRP A 743 16.84 -1.52 -2.70
CA TRP A 743 16.05 -1.17 -3.87
C TRP A 743 14.73 -1.94 -3.89
N ALA A 744 13.68 -1.30 -4.39
CA ALA A 744 12.49 -1.97 -4.92
C ALA A 744 12.05 -1.22 -6.17
N PHE A 745 12.79 -1.39 -7.26
CA PHE A 745 12.86 -0.61 -8.49
C PHE A 745 13.55 0.75 -8.26
N HIS A 746 13.08 1.55 -7.33
CA HIS A 746 13.69 2.81 -6.90
C HIS A 746 14.58 2.59 -5.68
N PRO A 747 15.58 3.44 -5.41
CA PRO A 747 16.31 3.40 -4.15
C PRO A 747 15.37 3.79 -3.00
N TYR A 748 15.50 3.13 -1.88
CA TYR A 748 14.75 3.45 -0.66
C TYR A 748 15.45 4.53 0.15
N PRO A 749 14.71 5.20 1.07
CA PRO A 749 15.30 6.20 1.96
C PRO A 749 16.46 5.62 2.76
N GLN A 750 17.54 6.37 2.82
CA GLN A 750 18.66 6.11 3.71
C GLN A 750 18.31 6.55 5.13
N ARG A 751 19.28 6.55 6.05
CA ARG A 751 19.06 6.94 7.44
C ARG A 751 18.33 8.29 7.51
N THR A 752 17.16 8.30 8.14
CA THR A 752 16.31 9.48 8.26
C THR A 752 16.07 9.80 9.72
N PHE A 753 16.37 11.03 10.10
CA PHE A 753 16.14 11.55 11.46
C PHE A 753 14.78 12.22 11.53
N HIS A 754 14.07 12.03 12.63
CA HIS A 754 12.74 12.58 12.91
C HIS A 754 12.76 13.34 14.23
N LEU A 755 12.13 14.50 14.24
CA LEU A 755 11.82 15.26 15.45
C LEU A 755 10.34 15.63 15.41
N GLU A 756 9.61 15.33 16.48
CA GLU A 756 8.17 15.53 16.55
C GLU A 756 7.78 16.15 17.88
N PHE A 757 6.93 17.16 17.83
CA PHE A 757 6.24 17.73 18.98
C PHE A 757 4.73 17.60 18.77
N LYS A 758 4.05 17.06 19.78
CA LYS A 758 2.58 16.96 19.84
C LYS A 758 2.07 17.59 21.11
N THR A 759 0.91 18.26 21.00
CA THR A 759 0.20 18.79 22.15
C THR A 759 -1.31 18.59 21.98
N SER A 760 -2.02 18.49 23.09
CA SER A 760 -3.49 18.41 23.15
C SER A 760 -4.01 19.40 24.20
N LEU A 761 -5.23 19.87 24.00
CA LEU A 761 -5.91 20.81 24.92
C LEU A 761 -6.89 20.06 25.81
#